data_29134bcb1be415383b8f544d4bcd080a
#
_entry.id   29134bcb1be415383b8f544d4bcd080a
#
_cell.length_a   1.000
_cell.length_b   1.000
_cell.length_c   1.000
_cell.angle_alpha   90.00
_cell.angle_beta   90.00
_cell.angle_gamma   90.00
#
_symmetry.space_group_name_H-M   'P 1'
#
loop_
_entity.id
_entity.type
_entity.pdbx_description
1 polymer ?
#
loop_
_entity_poly.entity_id
_entity_poly.type
_entity_poly.pdbx_seq_one_letter_code
_entity_poly.pdbx_strand_id
1 'polypeptide(L)'
;MGLVRSQAAALMCGVALGVMGVQASAAQAVNVNATNVTLLERLVIGAGKAKVAIDTPQAVTVVNQDDIDAAQATTIGDVLDTVPGVTLIGSERVLGESFNIRGIGTAETSGDEARIVVNVDGAKKFYEQYRMGSFFSDPELYKQVEVLRGPASSTLYGSGALGGVINFTTKDASDFIAEGKTGAARLKTQYSSNGNGTLVSGVLAQQVNETFDILATGNWRRSDVFTLANGQALSGSDFAALSGLVKGTARFGDNDEQALRLSYQRWSSNADNQDYAQTGSAAMFGKVDRDVLDQTAVLSYENGDTDNPWVDLKANISFSDTAVSQTKSAVGSFGTAEYGYRTWQANIENTSEFDTGAWVHYLTYGVQGSFQDRIGYTTLAVPDPGITTHPEGQEKRLGLFVQDEAILDERLTLIAGVRGDFAWQTPKRTTKGEVNIDDSAISPKLAALYDLNDNVSIFGSIAHTERMPTLDERYQYNATKTPSLGLKKESSNSIEAGFAFSGYELVQDGDQASVKVTGYYSDLTNMIESSPSVAGNPYHRNIGEATIYGMEVEGAYESESLFSRIAYSATVGTNDLTGAALTSIPAHKLVLTLGSRVPEYELEYGVKATLVAATETGVAPAAGGSTATNGYATLDLFSSWQPTSGAFVGTQLRASIDNVLNADFRDNQQADRSTGRTFKLSLAKQFDW
;
A
#
# COMPACT_ATOMS: atom_id res chain seq x y z
N MET A 1 20.55 18.05 19.62
CA MET A 1 20.67 17.37 18.33
C MET A 1 21.70 16.23 18.32
N GLY A 2 22.84 16.34 18.97
CA GLY A 2 23.85 15.25 19.04
C GLY A 2 23.53 14.06 19.96
N LEU A 3 22.65 14.22 20.93
CA LEU A 3 22.38 13.18 21.96
C LEU A 3 21.36 12.10 21.52
N VAL A 4 20.44 12.41 20.61
CA VAL A 4 19.44 11.44 20.12
C VAL A 4 20.07 10.41 19.17
N ARG A 5 21.11 10.80 18.42
CA ARG A 5 21.82 9.88 17.49
C ARG A 5 22.61 8.77 18.22
N SER A 6 23.10 9.03 19.43
CA SER A 6 23.88 8.04 20.19
C SER A 6 22.99 7.06 20.99
N GLN A 7 21.77 7.46 21.35
CA GLN A 7 20.88 6.61 22.16
C GLN A 7 20.18 5.51 21.36
N ALA A 8 19.84 5.76 20.09
CA ALA A 8 19.21 4.75 19.23
C ALA A 8 20.17 3.59 18.89
N ALA A 9 21.44 3.90 18.62
CA ALA A 9 22.46 2.89 18.38
C ALA A 9 22.80 2.07 19.64
N ALA A 10 22.76 2.72 20.81
CA ALA A 10 23.02 2.03 22.07
C ALA A 10 21.87 1.10 22.51
N LEU A 11 20.61 1.43 22.15
CA LEU A 11 19.47 0.58 22.49
C LEU A 11 19.44 -0.70 21.64
N MET A 12 19.79 -0.61 20.36
CA MET A 12 19.88 -1.78 19.48
C MET A 12 21.08 -2.69 19.78
N CYS A 13 22.24 -2.11 20.15
CA CYS A 13 23.37 -2.91 20.62
C CYS A 13 23.10 -3.62 21.95
N GLY A 14 22.29 -3.03 22.83
CA GLY A 14 21.94 -3.63 24.13
C GLY A 14 21.05 -4.88 23.99
N VAL A 15 20.13 -4.90 23.01
CA VAL A 15 19.30 -6.07 22.73
C VAL A 15 20.11 -7.19 22.07
N ALA A 16 21.05 -6.85 21.19
CA ALA A 16 21.92 -7.85 20.54
C ALA A 16 22.88 -8.55 21.49
N LEU A 17 23.38 -7.86 22.53
CA LEU A 17 24.32 -8.43 23.50
C LEU A 17 23.63 -9.30 24.57
N GLY A 18 22.33 -9.12 24.82
CA GLY A 18 21.57 -9.95 25.77
C GLY A 18 21.22 -11.37 25.27
N VAL A 19 21.24 -11.56 23.93
CA VAL A 19 20.87 -12.84 23.30
C VAL A 19 22.08 -13.78 23.10
N MET A 20 23.32 -13.28 23.20
CA MET A 20 24.52 -14.11 22.98
C MET A 20 24.87 -15.10 24.11
N GLY A 21 24.08 -15.18 25.16
CA GLY A 21 24.32 -16.05 26.31
C GLY A 21 23.55 -17.39 26.32
N VAL A 22 22.73 -17.69 25.33
CA VAL A 22 21.96 -18.95 25.28
C VAL A 22 22.74 -19.99 24.50
N GLN A 23 23.19 -21.04 25.16
CA GLN A 23 23.83 -22.20 24.52
C GLN A 23 22.86 -22.83 23.52
N ALA A 24 23.30 -22.91 22.26
CA ALA A 24 22.54 -23.53 21.18
C ALA A 24 22.33 -25.02 21.45
N SER A 25 21.14 -25.40 21.86
CA SER A 25 20.65 -26.77 21.72
C SER A 25 20.37 -27.02 20.24
N ALA A 26 20.78 -28.16 19.71
CA ALA A 26 20.63 -28.51 18.31
C ALA A 26 19.16 -28.37 17.88
N ALA A 27 18.89 -27.35 17.07
CA ALA A 27 17.59 -27.11 16.48
C ALA A 27 17.27 -28.26 15.51
N GLN A 28 16.19 -28.97 15.75
CA GLN A 28 15.59 -29.84 14.74
C GLN A 28 15.08 -28.95 13.61
N ALA A 29 15.33 -29.37 12.38
CA ALA A 29 14.89 -28.67 11.19
C ALA A 29 13.39 -28.41 11.25
N VAL A 30 13.02 -27.15 11.37
CA VAL A 30 11.64 -26.71 11.11
C VAL A 30 11.45 -26.88 9.61
N ASN A 31 10.69 -27.90 9.24
CA ASN A 31 10.13 -27.99 7.90
C ASN A 31 9.10 -26.85 7.83
N VAL A 32 9.57 -25.63 7.52
CA VAL A 32 8.71 -24.64 6.90
C VAL A 32 8.40 -25.29 5.56
N ASN A 33 7.29 -26.04 5.52
CA ASN A 33 6.64 -26.33 4.28
C ASN A 33 6.42 -24.94 3.65
N ALA A 34 7.36 -24.51 2.80
CA ALA A 34 7.05 -23.58 1.77
C ALA A 34 5.93 -24.29 1.01
N THR A 35 4.71 -24.03 1.43
CA THR A 35 3.54 -24.39 0.66
C THR A 35 3.81 -23.76 -0.68
N ASN A 36 3.95 -24.57 -1.71
CA ASN A 36 4.10 -24.12 -3.10
C ASN A 36 2.81 -23.47 -3.56
N VAL A 37 2.39 -22.41 -2.86
CA VAL A 37 1.18 -21.65 -3.16
C VAL A 37 1.58 -20.57 -4.13
N THR A 38 1.03 -20.61 -5.35
CA THR A 38 1.26 -19.54 -6.33
C THR A 38 0.74 -18.20 -5.80
N LEU A 39 1.22 -17.09 -6.37
CA LEU A 39 0.73 -15.75 -6.04
C LEU A 39 -0.80 -15.62 -6.07
N LEU A 40 -1.46 -16.31 -7.01
CA LEU A 40 -2.90 -16.26 -7.20
C LEU A 40 -3.68 -17.20 -6.26
N GLU A 41 -3.01 -18.15 -5.64
CA GLU A 41 -3.61 -19.08 -4.65
C GLU A 41 -3.46 -18.57 -3.20
N ARG A 42 -2.93 -17.37 -3.02
CA ARG A 42 -2.78 -16.76 -1.70
C ARG A 42 -4.12 -16.30 -1.14
N LEU A 43 -4.26 -16.43 0.16
CA LEU A 43 -5.47 -16.05 0.86
C LEU A 43 -5.65 -14.53 0.87
N VAL A 44 -6.79 -14.07 0.39
CA VAL A 44 -7.26 -12.68 0.47
C VAL A 44 -8.23 -12.58 1.64
N ILE A 45 -7.93 -11.69 2.57
CA ILE A 45 -8.77 -11.45 3.76
C ILE A 45 -9.72 -10.28 3.50
N GLY A 46 -9.30 -9.35 2.64
CA GLY A 46 -10.00 -8.10 2.40
C GLY A 46 -11.18 -8.15 1.42
N ALA A 47 -11.54 -9.30 0.85
CA ALA A 47 -12.62 -9.37 -0.15
C ALA A 47 -13.98 -9.86 0.39
N GLY A 48 -14.20 -9.80 1.70
CA GLY A 48 -15.36 -10.37 2.39
C GLY A 48 -14.97 -11.68 3.09
N LYS A 49 -15.65 -12.80 2.81
CA LYS A 49 -15.18 -14.11 3.27
C LYS A 49 -13.77 -14.38 2.75
N ALA A 50 -12.90 -14.89 3.60
CA ALA A 50 -11.53 -15.24 3.21
C ALA A 50 -11.54 -16.28 2.07
N LYS A 51 -10.86 -15.98 0.97
CA LYS A 51 -10.75 -16.83 -0.23
C LYS A 51 -9.40 -16.61 -0.92
N VAL A 52 -9.04 -17.48 -1.83
CA VAL A 52 -7.81 -17.29 -2.61
C VAL A 52 -8.00 -16.21 -3.69
N ALA A 53 -6.93 -15.51 -4.05
CA ALA A 53 -6.99 -14.39 -4.98
C ALA A 53 -7.56 -14.76 -6.35
N ILE A 54 -7.27 -15.98 -6.82
CA ILE A 54 -7.76 -16.47 -8.12
C ILE A 54 -9.29 -16.59 -8.17
N ASP A 55 -9.92 -16.99 -7.07
CA ASP A 55 -11.37 -17.20 -6.95
C ASP A 55 -12.14 -15.93 -6.57
N THR A 56 -11.48 -14.79 -6.62
CA THR A 56 -12.11 -13.51 -6.35
C THR A 56 -12.62 -12.90 -7.65
N PRO A 57 -13.92 -12.52 -7.78
CA PRO A 57 -14.47 -11.96 -9.01
C PRO A 57 -14.09 -10.48 -9.23
N GLN A 58 -12.85 -10.17 -8.96
CA GLN A 58 -12.19 -8.86 -9.19
C GLN A 58 -10.67 -9.06 -9.23
N ALA A 59 -9.94 -8.06 -9.71
CA ALA A 59 -8.48 -8.10 -9.71
C ALA A 59 -7.92 -7.86 -8.30
N VAL A 60 -7.29 -8.88 -7.73
CA VAL A 60 -6.65 -8.82 -6.40
C VAL A 60 -5.26 -9.42 -6.49
N THR A 61 -4.27 -8.75 -5.89
CA THR A 61 -2.91 -9.24 -5.72
C THR A 61 -2.54 -9.27 -4.25
N VAL A 62 -1.93 -10.34 -3.81
CA VAL A 62 -1.40 -10.50 -2.44
C VAL A 62 0.12 -10.60 -2.49
N VAL A 63 0.79 -9.64 -1.87
CA VAL A 63 2.24 -9.63 -1.65
C VAL A 63 2.50 -10.09 -0.22
N ASN A 64 3.20 -11.19 -0.03
CA ASN A 64 3.47 -11.76 1.30
C ASN A 64 4.87 -11.35 1.81
N GLN A 65 5.23 -11.84 3.02
CA GLN A 65 6.51 -11.56 3.67
C GLN A 65 7.71 -11.99 2.80
N ASP A 66 7.62 -13.12 2.12
CA ASP A 66 8.73 -13.62 1.29
C ASP A 66 8.97 -12.73 0.07
N ASP A 67 7.91 -12.18 -0.53
CA ASP A 67 8.04 -11.22 -1.63
C ASP A 67 8.63 -9.90 -1.15
N ILE A 68 8.21 -9.41 0.03
CA ILE A 68 8.76 -8.19 0.66
C ILE A 68 10.25 -8.38 0.93
N ASP A 69 10.64 -9.52 1.47
CA ASP A 69 12.04 -9.85 1.73
C ASP A 69 12.82 -10.07 0.42
N ALA A 70 12.20 -10.66 -0.62
CA ALA A 70 12.83 -10.89 -1.93
C ALA A 70 13.08 -9.58 -2.68
N ALA A 71 12.17 -8.62 -2.59
CA ALA A 71 12.35 -7.29 -3.17
C ALA A 71 13.49 -6.50 -2.53
N GLN A 72 13.95 -6.89 -1.33
CA GLN A 72 14.90 -6.11 -0.52
C GLN A 72 14.47 -4.64 -0.46
N ALA A 73 13.17 -4.43 -0.22
CA ALA A 73 12.49 -3.17 -0.38
C ALA A 73 13.04 -2.08 0.55
N THR A 74 13.24 -0.89 0.00
CA THR A 74 13.59 0.31 0.76
C THR A 74 12.32 1.10 1.10
N THR A 75 11.36 1.10 0.20
CA THR A 75 10.10 1.83 0.28
C THR A 75 8.91 0.88 0.14
N ILE A 76 7.73 1.35 0.46
CA ILE A 76 6.49 0.62 0.18
C ILE A 76 6.27 0.45 -1.32
N GLY A 77 6.73 1.40 -2.10
CA GLY A 77 6.66 1.33 -3.55
C GLY A 77 7.41 0.16 -4.15
N ASP A 78 8.60 -0.13 -3.64
CA ASP A 78 9.38 -1.29 -4.08
C ASP A 78 8.60 -2.61 -3.87
N VAL A 79 7.75 -2.67 -2.83
CA VAL A 79 6.89 -3.82 -2.53
C VAL A 79 5.80 -3.98 -3.60
N LEU A 80 5.30 -2.88 -4.14
CA LEU A 80 4.18 -2.86 -5.08
C LEU A 80 4.60 -2.82 -6.55
N ASP A 81 5.88 -2.74 -6.85
CA ASP A 81 6.41 -2.58 -8.22
C ASP A 81 6.02 -3.71 -9.19
N THR A 82 5.78 -4.91 -8.65
CA THR A 82 5.36 -6.08 -9.43
C THR A 82 3.85 -6.26 -9.52
N VAL A 83 3.05 -5.39 -8.89
CA VAL A 83 1.59 -5.47 -8.91
C VAL A 83 1.05 -4.82 -10.18
N PRO A 84 0.32 -5.53 -11.08
CA PRO A 84 -0.20 -4.92 -12.30
C PRO A 84 -1.16 -3.77 -12.01
N GLY A 85 -1.09 -2.73 -12.82
CA GLY A 85 -1.99 -1.57 -12.71
C GLY A 85 -1.71 -0.65 -11.53
N VAL A 86 -0.72 -0.96 -10.69
CA VAL A 86 -0.26 -0.11 -9.58
C VAL A 86 1.01 0.60 -9.98
N THR A 87 1.06 1.90 -9.73
CA THR A 87 2.24 2.74 -9.99
C THR A 87 2.39 3.75 -8.87
N LEU A 88 3.62 4.08 -8.53
CA LEU A 88 3.90 5.17 -7.62
C LEU A 88 3.97 6.50 -8.35
N ILE A 89 3.43 7.52 -7.74
CA ILE A 89 3.61 8.89 -8.15
C ILE A 89 4.60 9.55 -7.20
N GLY A 90 5.61 10.20 -7.74
CA GLY A 90 6.57 10.88 -6.89
C GLY A 90 7.95 10.93 -7.49
N SER A 91 8.89 10.44 -6.75
CA SER A 91 10.29 10.36 -7.12
C SER A 91 10.95 9.19 -6.38
N GLU A 92 12.21 8.95 -6.67
CA GLU A 92 13.05 8.00 -5.93
C GLU A 92 13.32 8.43 -4.45
N ARG A 93 12.65 9.51 -3.98
CA ARG A 93 12.77 9.99 -2.61
C ARG A 93 11.82 9.23 -1.69
N VAL A 94 12.35 8.68 -0.60
CA VAL A 94 11.60 7.85 0.37
C VAL A 94 10.47 8.62 1.10
N LEU A 95 10.59 9.93 1.19
CA LEU A 95 9.65 10.78 1.94
C LEU A 95 8.50 11.32 1.09
N GLY A 96 8.01 10.62 0.09
CA GLY A 96 7.03 11.23 -0.77
C GLY A 96 6.27 10.30 -1.67
N GLU A 97 6.00 9.10 -1.23
CA GLU A 97 5.25 8.14 -2.04
C GLU A 97 3.75 8.41 -2.01
N SER A 98 3.14 8.25 -3.17
CA SER A 98 1.69 8.24 -3.38
C SER A 98 1.34 7.17 -4.40
N PHE A 99 0.11 6.64 -4.31
CA PHE A 99 -0.31 5.52 -5.15
C PHE A 99 -1.20 5.97 -6.29
N ASN A 100 -1.09 5.22 -7.39
CA ASN A 100 -1.99 5.30 -8.53
C ASN A 100 -2.38 3.87 -8.92
N ILE A 101 -3.68 3.62 -9.04
CA ILE A 101 -4.22 2.35 -9.48
C ILE A 101 -5.01 2.59 -10.77
N ARG A 102 -4.58 2.01 -11.89
CA ARG A 102 -5.24 2.10 -13.20
C ARG A 102 -5.45 3.55 -13.70
N GLY A 103 -4.54 4.45 -13.36
CA GLY A 103 -4.67 5.86 -13.71
C GLY A 103 -5.55 6.68 -12.75
N ILE A 104 -6.10 6.06 -11.71
CA ILE A 104 -6.86 6.72 -10.65
C ILE A 104 -5.98 6.82 -9.41
N GLY A 105 -5.84 8.01 -8.85
CA GLY A 105 -5.02 8.28 -7.68
C GLY A 105 -4.67 9.75 -7.60
N THR A 106 -3.50 10.01 -7.05
CA THR A 106 -2.94 11.35 -6.91
C THR A 106 -2.72 12.03 -8.26
N ALA A 107 -3.05 13.29 -8.34
CA ALA A 107 -2.55 14.17 -9.38
C ALA A 107 -1.18 14.72 -8.95
N GLU A 108 -0.32 15.02 -9.92
CA GLU A 108 1.05 15.50 -9.72
C GLU A 108 1.21 16.59 -8.65
N THR A 109 0.22 17.46 -8.51
CA THR A 109 0.34 18.70 -7.74
C THR A 109 -0.22 18.63 -6.32
N SER A 110 -1.05 17.66 -6.01
CA SER A 110 -1.59 17.43 -4.69
C SER A 110 -1.30 15.99 -4.30
N GLY A 111 -0.61 15.76 -3.21
CA GLY A 111 -0.40 14.42 -2.71
C GLY A 111 -1.69 13.81 -2.16
N ASP A 112 -2.79 13.85 -2.92
CA ASP A 112 -4.08 13.37 -2.44
C ASP A 112 -4.31 11.91 -2.82
N GLU A 113 -4.52 11.06 -1.83
CA GLU A 113 -4.98 9.68 -1.98
C GLU A 113 -6.48 9.54 -1.74
N ALA A 114 -7.24 10.60 -1.92
CA ALA A 114 -8.67 10.57 -1.67
C ALA A 114 -9.44 9.55 -2.55
N ARG A 115 -8.79 9.03 -3.61
CA ARG A 115 -9.36 8.08 -4.58
C ARG A 115 -8.92 6.63 -4.39
N ILE A 116 -7.99 6.38 -3.45
CA ILE A 116 -7.52 5.06 -3.06
C ILE A 116 -7.62 4.96 -1.54
N VAL A 117 -8.21 3.88 -1.05
CA VAL A 117 -8.30 3.61 0.38
C VAL A 117 -7.07 2.83 0.82
N VAL A 118 -6.31 3.37 1.76
CA VAL A 118 -5.16 2.69 2.37
C VAL A 118 -5.48 2.35 3.82
N ASN A 119 -5.30 1.10 4.21
CA ASN A 119 -5.54 0.62 5.56
C ASN A 119 -4.31 -0.10 6.14
N VAL A 120 -4.14 0.00 7.45
CA VAL A 120 -3.17 -0.78 8.22
C VAL A 120 -3.91 -1.46 9.37
N ASP A 121 -3.96 -2.80 9.38
CA ASP A 121 -4.76 -3.59 10.34
C ASP A 121 -6.21 -3.07 10.48
N GLY A 122 -6.83 -2.62 9.36
CA GLY A 122 -8.17 -2.04 9.31
C GLY A 122 -8.28 -0.56 9.73
N ALA A 123 -7.20 0.07 10.19
CA ALA A 123 -7.16 1.51 10.43
C ALA A 123 -6.93 2.26 9.12
N LYS A 124 -7.84 3.14 8.74
CA LYS A 124 -7.69 3.98 7.55
C LYS A 124 -6.51 4.94 7.71
N LYS A 125 -5.60 4.93 6.75
CA LYS A 125 -4.52 5.90 6.60
C LYS A 125 -4.94 6.97 5.60
N PHE A 126 -4.78 8.22 5.99
CA PHE A 126 -5.09 9.34 5.11
C PHE A 126 -4.16 10.50 5.42
N TYR A 127 -3.49 11.01 4.39
CA TYR A 127 -2.70 12.24 4.44
C TYR A 127 -2.77 12.92 3.08
N GLU A 128 -3.19 14.18 3.07
CA GLU A 128 -3.35 14.99 1.87
C GLU A 128 -2.65 16.33 2.08
N GLN A 129 -1.49 16.50 1.49
CA GLN A 129 -0.76 17.75 1.53
C GLN A 129 0.01 17.95 0.23
N TYR A 130 -0.08 19.16 -0.29
CA TYR A 130 0.52 19.57 -1.55
C TYR A 130 1.97 19.09 -1.71
N ARG A 131 2.22 18.21 -2.69
CA ARG A 131 3.52 17.66 -3.09
C ARG A 131 4.33 16.94 -2.00
N MET A 132 3.71 16.40 -0.98
CA MET A 132 4.43 15.74 0.11
C MET A 132 4.36 14.22 0.11
N GLY A 133 3.54 13.63 -0.76
CA GLY A 133 3.19 12.21 -0.67
C GLY A 133 2.11 11.96 0.40
N SER A 134 1.72 10.72 0.59
CA SER A 134 0.51 10.41 1.35
C SER A 134 0.64 9.20 2.28
N PHE A 135 1.65 8.36 2.11
CA PHE A 135 1.88 7.21 2.97
C PHE A 135 3.34 7.12 3.42
N PHE A 136 3.55 7.09 4.73
CA PHE A 136 4.87 7.08 5.38
C PHE A 136 4.98 5.84 6.25
N SER A 137 5.75 4.85 5.81
CA SER A 137 5.89 3.60 6.53
C SER A 137 7.18 2.84 6.15
N ASP A 138 7.42 1.70 6.79
CA ASP A 138 8.56 0.82 6.51
C ASP A 138 8.05 -0.58 6.13
N PRO A 139 8.52 -1.18 5.03
CA PRO A 139 8.15 -2.54 4.63
C PRO A 139 8.37 -3.60 5.70
N GLU A 140 9.36 -3.40 6.58
CA GLU A 140 9.67 -4.34 7.67
C GLU A 140 8.59 -4.45 8.75
N LEU A 141 7.57 -3.59 8.74
CA LEU A 141 6.44 -3.68 9.67
C LEU A 141 5.38 -4.68 9.24
N TYR A 142 5.34 -5.05 7.95
CA TYR A 142 4.25 -5.79 7.34
C TYR A 142 4.63 -7.23 6.99
N LYS A 143 3.66 -8.13 7.10
CA LYS A 143 3.72 -9.52 6.63
C LYS A 143 2.97 -9.74 5.33
N GLN A 144 2.00 -8.88 5.04
CA GLN A 144 1.14 -9.01 3.86
C GLN A 144 0.66 -7.65 3.40
N VAL A 145 0.57 -7.49 2.08
CA VAL A 145 -0.08 -6.35 1.43
C VAL A 145 -1.06 -6.90 0.40
N GLU A 146 -2.33 -6.52 0.52
CA GLU A 146 -3.38 -6.86 -0.43
C GLU A 146 -3.73 -5.63 -1.25
N VAL A 147 -3.76 -5.77 -2.56
CA VAL A 147 -4.19 -4.72 -3.48
C VAL A 147 -5.45 -5.17 -4.22
N LEU A 148 -6.57 -4.57 -3.86
CA LEU A 148 -7.86 -4.77 -4.51
C LEU A 148 -8.04 -3.62 -5.51
N ARG A 149 -7.98 -3.94 -6.80
CA ARG A 149 -8.07 -2.94 -7.87
C ARG A 149 -9.50 -2.75 -8.32
N GLY A 150 -9.83 -1.51 -8.64
CA GLY A 150 -11.17 -1.13 -9.11
C GLY A 150 -12.17 -0.81 -7.99
N PRO A 151 -13.28 -0.17 -8.36
CA PRO A 151 -14.25 0.40 -7.40
C PRO A 151 -15.15 -0.65 -6.73
N ALA A 152 -15.16 -1.91 -7.16
CA ALA A 152 -15.96 -2.97 -6.54
C ALA A 152 -15.60 -3.23 -5.06
N SER A 153 -14.41 -2.81 -4.61
CA SER A 153 -13.96 -2.88 -3.22
C SER A 153 -14.60 -1.83 -2.29
N SER A 154 -15.24 -0.81 -2.83
CA SER A 154 -15.84 0.29 -2.05
C SER A 154 -16.93 -0.16 -1.06
N THR A 155 -17.65 -1.25 -1.33
CA THR A 155 -18.72 -1.75 -0.45
C THR A 155 -18.20 -2.03 0.96
N LEU A 156 -17.05 -2.68 1.12
CA LEU A 156 -16.50 -3.06 2.42
C LEU A 156 -15.60 -1.96 3.02
N TYR A 157 -14.91 -1.17 2.18
CA TYR A 157 -13.84 -0.27 2.64
C TYR A 157 -14.20 1.20 2.67
N GLY A 158 -15.31 1.59 2.06
CA GLY A 158 -15.81 2.96 2.11
C GLY A 158 -15.81 3.71 0.80
N SER A 159 -16.59 4.78 0.78
CA SER A 159 -16.58 5.74 -0.32
C SER A 159 -15.17 6.31 -0.51
N GLY A 160 -14.77 6.50 -1.78
CA GLY A 160 -13.43 6.95 -2.13
C GLY A 160 -12.53 5.87 -2.71
N ALA A 161 -12.91 4.58 -2.68
CA ALA A 161 -12.17 3.52 -3.37
C ALA A 161 -12.45 3.52 -4.89
N LEU A 162 -12.28 4.67 -5.56
CA LEU A 162 -12.47 4.78 -7.01
C LEU A 162 -11.42 3.96 -7.78
N GLY A 163 -10.15 4.05 -7.36
CA GLY A 163 -9.04 3.26 -7.90
C GLY A 163 -8.94 1.88 -7.27
N GLY A 164 -9.31 1.76 -6.00
CA GLY A 164 -9.20 0.52 -5.25
C GLY A 164 -8.79 0.70 -3.80
N VAL A 165 -8.29 -0.41 -3.22
CA VAL A 165 -7.91 -0.49 -1.80
C VAL A 165 -6.54 -1.15 -1.68
N ILE A 166 -5.71 -0.65 -0.76
CA ILE A 166 -4.45 -1.27 -0.37
C ILE A 166 -4.53 -1.56 1.13
N ASN A 167 -4.50 -2.84 1.51
CA ASN A 167 -4.53 -3.28 2.89
C ASN A 167 -3.15 -3.79 3.31
N PHE A 168 -2.60 -3.22 4.35
CA PHE A 168 -1.37 -3.65 5.00
C PHE A 168 -1.72 -4.42 6.28
N THR A 169 -1.19 -5.63 6.40
CA THR A 169 -1.29 -6.43 7.61
C THR A 169 0.06 -6.47 8.31
N THR A 170 0.10 -6.02 9.56
CA THR A 170 1.33 -6.02 10.35
C THR A 170 1.72 -7.42 10.80
N LYS A 171 3.00 -7.61 11.05
CA LYS A 171 3.57 -8.86 11.61
C LYS A 171 2.91 -9.21 12.95
N ASP A 172 2.86 -10.53 13.23
CA ASP A 172 2.36 -11.09 14.50
C ASP A 172 3.41 -12.05 15.07
N ALA A 173 3.33 -12.38 16.35
CA ALA A 173 4.26 -13.30 17.00
C ALA A 173 4.24 -14.70 16.36
N SER A 174 3.05 -15.17 15.97
CA SER A 174 2.86 -16.44 15.28
C SER A 174 3.55 -16.55 13.92
N ASP A 175 3.93 -15.43 13.29
CA ASP A 175 4.66 -15.43 12.01
C ASP A 175 6.14 -15.84 12.21
N PHE A 176 6.65 -15.84 13.44
CA PHE A 176 8.03 -16.13 13.79
C PHE A 176 8.22 -17.35 14.69
N ILE A 177 7.25 -17.65 15.54
CA ILE A 177 7.35 -18.76 16.50
C ILE A 177 7.06 -20.08 15.77
N ALA A 178 8.09 -20.89 15.61
CA ALA A 178 7.97 -22.19 14.98
C ALA A 178 7.17 -23.19 15.83
N GLU A 179 6.61 -24.21 15.20
CA GLU A 179 5.88 -25.28 15.88
C GLU A 179 6.73 -25.94 16.99
N GLY A 180 6.15 -26.06 18.18
CA GLY A 180 6.82 -26.61 19.36
C GLY A 180 7.82 -25.67 20.03
N LYS A 181 7.91 -24.42 19.59
CA LYS A 181 8.72 -23.36 20.21
C LYS A 181 7.85 -22.38 20.95
N THR A 182 8.45 -21.64 21.88
CA THR A 182 7.76 -20.60 22.64
C THR A 182 8.25 -19.19 22.34
N GLY A 183 9.33 -19.06 21.56
CA GLY A 183 9.85 -17.76 21.21
C GLY A 183 10.78 -17.78 20.01
N ALA A 184 10.97 -16.62 19.41
CA ALA A 184 11.91 -16.38 18.33
C ALA A 184 12.52 -14.98 18.40
N ALA A 185 13.77 -14.86 17.98
CA ALA A 185 14.41 -13.59 17.71
C ALA A 185 15.00 -13.61 16.31
N ARG A 186 14.70 -12.58 15.50
CA ARG A 186 15.26 -12.42 14.15
C ARG A 186 16.03 -11.10 14.06
N LEU A 187 17.25 -11.15 13.54
CA LEU A 187 18.05 -10.00 13.18
C LEU A 187 18.25 -9.97 11.68
N LYS A 188 18.07 -8.81 11.05
CA LYS A 188 18.29 -8.59 9.62
C LYS A 188 19.14 -7.34 9.43
N THR A 189 20.13 -7.44 8.54
CA THR A 189 20.90 -6.29 8.05
C THR A 189 20.84 -6.28 6.53
N GLN A 190 20.75 -5.09 5.95
CA GLN A 190 20.79 -4.92 4.50
C GLN A 190 21.69 -3.75 4.14
N TYR A 191 22.44 -3.90 3.07
CA TYR A 191 23.26 -2.85 2.48
C TYR A 191 22.86 -2.65 1.01
N SER A 192 22.84 -1.39 0.58
CA SER A 192 22.62 -0.97 -0.80
C SER A 192 23.76 -0.04 -1.23
N SER A 193 24.39 -0.31 -2.36
CA SER A 193 25.55 0.46 -2.83
C SER A 193 25.20 1.87 -3.30
N ASN A 194 23.99 2.09 -3.83
CA ASN A 194 23.54 3.43 -4.19
C ASN A 194 23.02 4.14 -2.94
N GLY A 195 23.57 5.31 -2.67
CA GLY A 195 23.30 6.06 -1.46
C GLY A 195 23.86 5.40 -0.17
N ASN A 196 24.73 4.37 -0.25
CA ASN A 196 25.22 3.65 0.92
C ASN A 196 24.09 3.25 1.89
N GLY A 197 22.98 2.82 1.32
CA GLY A 197 21.75 2.48 2.07
C GLY A 197 22.01 1.38 3.08
N THR A 198 21.53 1.54 4.29
CA THR A 198 21.69 0.56 5.38
C THR A 198 20.35 0.37 6.09
N LEU A 199 19.98 -0.88 6.31
CA LEU A 199 18.88 -1.30 7.20
C LEU A 199 19.44 -2.18 8.30
N VAL A 200 18.96 -1.95 9.53
CA VAL A 200 19.08 -2.88 10.65
C VAL A 200 17.69 -3.10 11.22
N SER A 201 17.25 -4.35 11.24
CA SER A 201 15.93 -4.76 11.74
C SER A 201 16.08 -5.84 12.80
N GLY A 202 15.32 -5.74 13.88
CA GLY A 202 15.24 -6.72 14.95
C GLY A 202 13.78 -7.07 15.25
N VAL A 203 13.49 -8.36 15.40
CA VAL A 203 12.20 -8.89 15.81
C VAL A 203 12.39 -9.76 17.03
N LEU A 204 11.49 -9.62 18.00
CA LEU A 204 11.36 -10.50 19.16
C LEU A 204 9.91 -10.95 19.25
N ALA A 205 9.68 -12.25 19.21
CA ALA A 205 8.37 -12.87 19.36
C ALA A 205 8.41 -13.85 20.56
N GLN A 206 7.43 -13.79 21.43
CA GLN A 206 7.35 -14.64 22.61
C GLN A 206 5.92 -15.06 22.90
N GLN A 207 5.67 -16.34 22.96
CA GLN A 207 4.48 -16.91 23.56
C GLN A 207 4.64 -16.86 25.08
N VAL A 208 3.87 -16.04 25.74
CA VAL A 208 3.92 -15.85 27.21
C VAL A 208 3.24 -17.00 27.93
N ASN A 209 2.15 -17.48 27.35
CA ASN A 209 1.41 -18.68 27.76
C ASN A 209 0.58 -19.20 26.58
N GLU A 210 -0.20 -20.26 26.76
CA GLU A 210 -1.00 -20.88 25.69
C GLU A 210 -1.99 -19.93 25.03
N THR A 211 -2.44 -18.89 25.74
CA THR A 211 -3.45 -17.93 25.26
C THR A 211 -2.83 -16.65 24.71
N PHE A 212 -1.66 -16.23 25.21
CA PHE A 212 -1.13 -14.88 24.94
C PHE A 212 0.28 -14.90 24.38
N ASP A 213 0.44 -14.20 23.29
CA ASP A 213 1.74 -13.92 22.68
C ASP A 213 2.01 -12.42 22.48
N ILE A 214 3.28 -12.06 22.34
CA ILE A 214 3.73 -10.69 22.12
C ILE A 214 4.82 -10.64 21.05
N LEU A 215 4.72 -9.63 20.19
CA LEU A 215 5.73 -9.25 19.20
C LEU A 215 6.25 -7.86 19.50
N ALA A 216 7.56 -7.68 19.33
CA ALA A 216 8.19 -6.37 19.25
C ALA A 216 9.17 -6.35 18.07
N THR A 217 9.10 -5.33 17.21
CA THR A 217 10.06 -5.11 16.13
C THR A 217 10.55 -3.67 16.13
N GLY A 218 11.81 -3.48 15.76
CA GLY A 218 12.42 -2.17 15.59
C GLY A 218 13.33 -2.16 14.38
N ASN A 219 13.22 -1.11 13.54
CA ASN A 219 13.95 -0.99 12.29
C ASN A 219 14.59 0.39 12.22
N TRP A 220 15.84 0.43 11.84
CA TRP A 220 16.57 1.65 11.54
C TRP A 220 17.07 1.60 10.10
N ARG A 221 16.77 2.67 9.37
CA ARG A 221 17.12 2.81 7.96
C ARG A 221 17.83 4.13 7.74
N ARG A 222 18.86 4.12 6.90
CA ARG A 222 19.59 5.32 6.50
C ARG A 222 20.07 5.18 5.07
N SER A 223 20.06 6.28 4.32
CA SER A 223 20.73 6.41 3.04
C SER A 223 21.38 7.79 2.91
N ASP A 224 22.51 7.85 2.24
CA ASP A 224 23.08 9.07 1.69
C ASP A 224 22.36 9.43 0.37
N VAL A 225 22.73 10.56 -0.25
CA VAL A 225 22.15 11.01 -1.51
C VAL A 225 22.32 9.95 -2.61
N PHE A 226 21.23 9.64 -3.32
CA PHE A 226 21.23 8.69 -4.43
C PHE A 226 21.93 9.25 -5.66
N THR A 227 22.54 8.37 -6.44
CA THR A 227 23.10 8.66 -7.76
C THR A 227 22.16 8.12 -8.82
N LEU A 228 21.72 9.00 -9.71
CA LEU A 228 20.89 8.64 -10.88
C LEU A 228 21.73 7.88 -11.92
N ALA A 229 21.08 7.18 -12.83
CA ALA A 229 21.76 6.39 -13.87
C ALA A 229 22.65 7.24 -14.80
N ASN A 230 22.34 8.52 -14.96
CA ASN A 230 23.17 9.48 -15.69
C ASN A 230 24.37 10.03 -14.90
N GLY A 231 24.59 9.54 -13.67
CA GLY A 231 25.69 9.94 -12.79
C GLY A 231 25.44 11.22 -11.96
N GLN A 232 24.28 11.84 -12.06
CA GLN A 232 23.92 13.02 -11.25
C GLN A 232 23.45 12.60 -9.87
N ALA A 233 23.73 13.41 -8.86
CA ALA A 233 23.20 13.25 -7.52
C ALA A 233 21.75 13.73 -7.45
N LEU A 234 20.84 12.94 -6.88
CA LEU A 234 19.46 13.32 -6.60
C LEU A 234 19.42 14.10 -5.29
N SER A 235 19.55 15.41 -5.37
CA SER A 235 19.57 16.30 -4.18
C SER A 235 18.33 16.09 -3.31
N GLY A 236 18.52 15.96 -1.98
CA GLY A 236 17.44 15.77 -1.02
C GLY A 236 16.83 14.36 -1.03
N SER A 237 17.59 13.36 -1.48
CA SER A 237 17.21 11.96 -1.39
C SER A 237 17.83 11.22 -0.21
N ASP A 238 18.74 11.87 0.52
CA ASP A 238 19.27 11.34 1.77
C ASP A 238 18.20 11.34 2.86
N PHE A 239 18.16 10.30 3.66
CA PHE A 239 17.21 10.18 4.75
C PHE A 239 17.71 9.30 5.88
N ALA A 240 17.07 9.42 7.05
CA ALA A 240 17.15 8.47 8.14
C ALA A 240 15.76 8.27 8.72
N ALA A 241 15.38 7.02 8.93
CA ALA A 241 14.09 6.67 9.50
C ALA A 241 14.23 5.63 10.61
N LEU A 242 13.36 5.75 11.61
CA LEU A 242 13.19 4.77 12.67
C LEU A 242 11.74 4.30 12.66
N SER A 243 11.53 3.00 12.63
CA SER A 243 10.21 2.40 12.73
C SER A 243 10.16 1.28 13.77
N GLY A 244 8.97 0.96 14.25
CA GLY A 244 8.77 -0.14 15.17
C GLY A 244 7.30 -0.49 15.33
N LEU A 245 7.07 -1.73 15.76
CA LEU A 245 5.76 -2.29 16.05
C LEU A 245 5.84 -3.06 17.36
N VAL A 246 4.83 -2.88 18.20
CA VAL A 246 4.54 -3.76 19.34
C VAL A 246 3.13 -4.28 19.17
N LYS A 247 2.96 -5.59 19.26
CA LYS A 247 1.66 -6.25 19.14
C LYS A 247 1.51 -7.33 20.19
N GLY A 248 0.38 -7.35 20.88
CA GLY A 248 -0.03 -8.44 21.77
C GLY A 248 -1.29 -9.11 21.22
N THR A 249 -1.30 -10.42 21.19
CA THR A 249 -2.42 -11.23 20.69
C THR A 249 -2.85 -12.20 21.78
N ALA A 250 -4.12 -12.15 22.16
CA ALA A 250 -4.75 -13.14 23.03
C ALA A 250 -5.74 -13.98 22.21
N ARG A 251 -5.57 -15.31 22.24
CA ARG A 251 -6.46 -16.29 21.60
C ARG A 251 -7.20 -17.07 22.67
N PHE A 252 -8.47 -17.33 22.45
CA PHE A 252 -9.34 -18.03 23.40
C PHE A 252 -10.54 -18.63 22.66
N GLY A 253 -11.35 -19.41 23.40
CA GLY A 253 -12.38 -20.26 22.81
C GLY A 253 -11.88 -21.71 22.69
N ASP A 254 -12.76 -22.61 22.29
CA ASP A 254 -12.46 -24.06 22.32
C ASP A 254 -11.42 -24.47 21.23
N ASN A 255 -11.32 -23.71 20.14
CA ASN A 255 -10.38 -23.93 19.03
C ASN A 255 -9.57 -22.66 18.68
N ASP A 256 -9.33 -21.77 19.65
CA ASP A 256 -8.69 -20.47 19.43
C ASP A 256 -9.41 -19.59 18.37
N GLU A 257 -10.71 -19.81 18.20
CA GLU A 257 -11.54 -19.09 17.22
C GLU A 257 -11.73 -17.61 17.52
N GLN A 258 -11.44 -17.21 18.76
CA GLN A 258 -11.51 -15.82 19.18
C GLN A 258 -10.11 -15.23 19.33
N ALA A 259 -9.92 -14.03 18.81
CA ALA A 259 -8.66 -13.31 18.92
C ALA A 259 -8.89 -11.85 19.31
N LEU A 260 -8.19 -11.40 20.34
CA LEU A 260 -8.08 -9.99 20.73
C LEU A 260 -6.64 -9.53 20.48
N ARG A 261 -6.45 -8.51 19.63
CA ARG A 261 -5.14 -7.98 19.30
C ARG A 261 -5.06 -6.50 19.65
N LEU A 262 -3.94 -6.11 20.23
CA LEU A 262 -3.57 -4.71 20.44
C LEU A 262 -2.25 -4.46 19.76
N SER A 263 -2.22 -3.60 18.76
CA SER A 263 -1.02 -3.20 18.03
C SER A 263 -0.76 -1.70 18.18
N TYR A 264 0.53 -1.33 18.21
CA TYR A 264 0.99 0.05 18.05
C TYR A 264 2.21 0.04 17.16
N GLN A 265 2.12 0.78 16.06
CA GLN A 265 3.24 1.03 15.16
C GLN A 265 3.60 2.52 15.11
N ARG A 266 4.87 2.79 14.87
CA ARG A 266 5.38 4.13 14.65
C ARG A 266 6.45 4.11 13.56
N TRP A 267 6.41 5.11 12.69
CA TRP A 267 7.47 5.46 11.76
C TRP A 267 7.82 6.94 11.92
N SER A 268 9.10 7.29 11.89
CA SER A 268 9.52 8.67 11.99
C SER A 268 10.81 8.91 11.22
N SER A 269 10.90 10.07 10.58
CA SER A 269 12.08 10.53 9.87
C SER A 269 12.35 11.98 10.20
N ASN A 270 13.63 12.31 10.30
CA ASN A 270 14.13 13.67 10.44
C ASN A 270 15.13 13.88 9.30
N ALA A 271 14.87 14.81 8.42
CA ALA A 271 15.68 15.05 7.23
C ALA A 271 15.89 16.54 7.00
N ASP A 272 17.15 16.94 6.98
CA ASP A 272 17.57 18.32 6.80
C ASP A 272 17.71 18.66 5.32
N ASN A 273 17.43 19.91 4.94
CA ASN A 273 17.67 20.46 3.61
C ASN A 273 17.03 19.67 2.46
N GLN A 274 15.83 19.12 2.70
CA GLN A 274 15.04 18.38 1.74
C GLN A 274 14.32 19.31 0.75
N ASP A 275 14.09 18.86 -0.48
CA ASP A 275 13.22 19.58 -1.37
C ASP A 275 11.80 19.65 -0.78
N TYR A 276 11.16 20.83 -0.85
CA TYR A 276 9.78 20.97 -0.38
C TYR A 276 8.85 19.99 -1.07
N ALA A 277 8.92 19.92 -2.40
CA ALA A 277 8.16 18.94 -3.17
C ALA A 277 8.88 17.59 -3.17
N GLN A 278 8.19 16.57 -2.72
CA GLN A 278 8.61 15.18 -2.79
C GLN A 278 7.97 14.48 -3.98
N THR A 279 6.78 14.91 -4.40
CA THR A 279 6.11 14.46 -5.62
C THR A 279 6.16 15.58 -6.67
N GLY A 280 6.49 15.25 -7.90
CA GLY A 280 6.57 16.21 -9.01
C GLY A 280 7.72 17.22 -8.91
N SER A 281 7.76 18.15 -9.86
CA SER A 281 8.81 19.16 -10.01
C SER A 281 8.47 20.45 -9.27
N ALA A 282 9.35 20.93 -8.40
CA ALA A 282 9.14 22.23 -7.75
C ALA A 282 10.41 22.86 -7.17
N ALA A 283 11.47 22.93 -7.95
CA ALA A 283 12.69 23.63 -7.55
C ALA A 283 12.44 25.07 -7.06
N MET A 284 11.37 25.73 -7.54
CA MET A 284 10.95 27.07 -7.10
C MET A 284 10.51 27.14 -5.63
N PHE A 285 10.12 26.02 -5.03
CA PHE A 285 9.67 26.00 -3.64
C PHE A 285 10.82 25.93 -2.65
N GLY A 286 12.05 25.63 -3.12
CA GLY A 286 13.24 25.58 -2.29
C GLY A 286 13.28 24.38 -1.38
N LYS A 287 14.04 24.51 -0.29
CA LYS A 287 14.36 23.42 0.63
C LYS A 287 13.87 23.74 2.04
N VAL A 288 13.56 22.68 2.78
CA VAL A 288 13.09 22.73 4.16
C VAL A 288 13.77 21.64 4.99
N ASP A 289 13.86 21.85 6.27
CA ASP A 289 14.14 20.78 7.23
C ASP A 289 12.82 20.17 7.65
N ARG A 290 12.69 18.86 7.60
CA ARG A 290 11.40 18.15 7.72
C ARG A 290 11.46 17.05 8.75
N ASP A 291 10.51 17.07 9.67
CA ASP A 291 10.21 16.00 10.60
C ASP A 291 8.89 15.35 10.20
N VAL A 292 8.89 14.05 9.99
CA VAL A 292 7.70 13.26 9.67
C VAL A 292 7.45 12.27 10.79
N LEU A 293 6.22 12.20 11.25
CA LEU A 293 5.72 11.22 12.21
C LEU A 293 4.48 10.55 11.66
N ASP A 294 4.51 9.23 11.59
CA ASP A 294 3.33 8.40 11.34
C ASP A 294 3.17 7.39 12.48
N GLN A 295 1.98 7.32 13.06
CA GLN A 295 1.69 6.36 14.12
C GLN A 295 0.27 5.84 14.02
N THR A 296 0.11 4.55 14.37
CA THR A 296 -1.17 3.87 14.32
C THR A 296 -1.29 2.92 15.50
N ALA A 297 -2.40 2.99 16.22
CA ALA A 297 -2.78 2.03 17.25
C ALA A 297 -4.09 1.36 16.87
N VAL A 298 -4.18 0.04 17.01
CA VAL A 298 -5.38 -0.73 16.69
C VAL A 298 -5.66 -1.72 17.81
N LEU A 299 -6.88 -1.70 18.32
CA LEU A 299 -7.45 -2.76 19.12
C LEU A 299 -8.48 -3.49 18.27
N SER A 300 -8.26 -4.76 17.95
CA SER A 300 -9.17 -5.58 17.15
C SER A 300 -9.62 -6.81 17.91
N TYR A 301 -10.88 -7.18 17.69
CA TYR A 301 -11.47 -8.44 18.15
C TYR A 301 -12.06 -9.17 16.95
N GLU A 302 -11.76 -10.45 16.86
CA GLU A 302 -12.30 -11.36 15.86
C GLU A 302 -12.91 -12.57 16.57
N ASN A 303 -14.06 -13.02 16.09
CA ASN A 303 -14.70 -14.25 16.49
C ASN A 303 -15.20 -14.96 15.24
N GLY A 304 -14.41 -15.93 14.77
CA GLY A 304 -14.71 -16.76 13.59
C GLY A 304 -15.21 -18.15 14.01
N ASP A 305 -16.08 -18.23 15.02
CA ASP A 305 -16.66 -19.48 15.53
C ASP A 305 -17.39 -20.23 14.40
N THR A 306 -16.76 -21.31 13.94
CA THR A 306 -17.29 -22.15 12.85
C THR A 306 -18.50 -23.01 13.29
N ASP A 307 -18.72 -23.18 14.58
CA ASP A 307 -19.86 -23.94 15.11
C ASP A 307 -21.15 -23.09 15.15
N ASN A 308 -21.01 -21.75 15.06
CA ASN A 308 -22.13 -20.83 15.00
C ASN A 308 -22.21 -20.10 13.65
N PRO A 309 -23.01 -20.57 12.69
CA PRO A 309 -23.06 -20.00 11.35
C PRO A 309 -23.58 -18.55 11.29
N TRP A 310 -24.13 -18.02 12.39
CA TRP A 310 -24.63 -16.65 12.45
C TRP A 310 -23.55 -15.64 12.87
N VAL A 311 -22.39 -16.08 13.33
CA VAL A 311 -21.38 -15.21 13.93
C VAL A 311 -19.99 -15.47 13.32
N ASP A 312 -19.54 -14.54 12.48
CA ASP A 312 -18.15 -14.30 12.11
C ASP A 312 -17.94 -12.79 12.32
N LEU A 313 -17.68 -12.42 13.59
CA LEU A 313 -17.64 -11.03 14.04
C LEU A 313 -16.22 -10.49 13.97
N LYS A 314 -16.06 -9.34 13.32
CA LYS A 314 -14.83 -8.53 13.34
C LYS A 314 -15.16 -7.14 13.85
N ALA A 315 -14.42 -6.68 14.84
CA ALA A 315 -14.55 -5.33 15.38
C ALA A 315 -13.18 -4.72 15.63
N ASN A 316 -13.01 -3.45 15.32
CA ASN A 316 -11.80 -2.73 15.69
C ASN A 316 -12.08 -1.29 16.08
N ILE A 317 -11.21 -0.76 16.94
CA ILE A 317 -11.08 0.65 17.24
C ILE A 317 -9.64 1.03 16.92
N SER A 318 -9.45 2.09 16.17
CA SER A 318 -8.14 2.54 15.76
C SER A 318 -7.92 4.03 15.96
N PHE A 319 -6.66 4.38 16.15
CA PHE A 319 -6.13 5.73 16.16
C PHE A 319 -5.00 5.83 15.15
N SER A 320 -5.03 6.82 14.28
CA SER A 320 -3.99 7.10 13.28
C SER A 320 -3.64 8.58 13.34
N ASP A 321 -2.35 8.92 13.38
CA ASP A 321 -1.84 10.28 13.39
C ASP A 321 -0.66 10.36 12.42
N THR A 322 -0.82 11.12 11.34
CA THR A 322 0.24 11.42 10.38
C THR A 322 0.49 12.91 10.42
N ALA A 323 1.69 13.31 10.78
CA ALA A 323 2.09 14.70 10.94
C ALA A 323 3.43 14.98 10.25
N VAL A 324 3.50 16.09 9.53
CA VAL A 324 4.71 16.64 8.93
C VAL A 324 4.94 18.03 9.48
N SER A 325 6.05 18.20 10.21
CA SER A 325 6.53 19.50 10.65
C SER A 325 7.72 19.90 9.80
N GLN A 326 7.75 21.15 9.37
CA GLN A 326 8.86 21.66 8.58
C GLN A 326 9.29 23.05 9.03
N THR A 327 10.58 23.31 8.92
CA THR A 327 11.18 24.61 9.17
C THR A 327 11.85 25.11 7.89
N LYS A 328 11.91 26.45 7.74
CA LYS A 328 12.62 27.06 6.63
C LYS A 328 14.10 26.77 6.78
N SER A 329 14.70 26.09 5.78
CA SER A 329 16.15 25.98 5.71
C SER A 329 16.79 27.32 5.30
N ALA A 330 18.11 27.45 5.47
CA ALA A 330 18.84 28.68 5.09
C ALA A 330 18.66 29.10 3.62
N VAL A 331 18.36 28.15 2.75
CA VAL A 331 18.12 28.35 1.30
C VAL A 331 16.66 28.19 0.91
N GLY A 332 15.78 27.93 1.86
CA GLY A 332 14.36 27.67 1.59
C GLY A 332 13.52 28.92 1.40
N SER A 333 12.46 28.81 0.60
CA SER A 333 11.48 29.88 0.35
C SER A 333 10.25 29.78 1.23
N PHE A 334 9.96 28.60 1.79
CA PHE A 334 8.80 28.34 2.65
C PHE A 334 9.15 28.58 4.13
N GLY A 335 8.17 29.06 4.87
CA GLY A 335 8.28 29.26 6.30
C GLY A 335 8.13 27.99 7.11
N THR A 336 8.10 28.12 8.42
CA THR A 336 7.71 27.01 9.32
C THR A 336 6.26 26.65 9.11
N ALA A 337 5.97 25.36 9.03
CA ALA A 337 4.62 24.83 8.86
C ALA A 337 4.46 23.48 9.57
N GLU A 338 3.24 23.16 9.93
CA GLU A 338 2.83 21.86 10.46
C GLU A 338 1.55 21.44 9.73
N TYR A 339 1.55 20.20 9.23
CA TYR A 339 0.41 19.61 8.52
C TYR A 339 0.15 18.23 9.09
N GLY A 340 -1.10 17.93 9.42
CA GLY A 340 -1.42 16.64 10.02
C GLY A 340 -2.86 16.23 9.84
N TYR A 341 -3.06 14.92 9.94
CA TYR A 341 -4.35 14.26 10.01
C TYR A 341 -4.36 13.31 11.19
N ARG A 342 -5.32 13.52 12.09
CA ARG A 342 -5.52 12.67 13.26
C ARG A 342 -6.90 12.05 13.18
N THR A 343 -6.96 10.72 13.09
CA THR A 343 -8.19 9.98 12.86
C THR A 343 -8.44 8.97 13.96
N TRP A 344 -9.64 9.01 14.54
CA TRP A 344 -10.21 7.92 15.32
C TRP A 344 -11.24 7.20 14.48
N GLN A 345 -11.24 5.87 14.50
CA GLN A 345 -12.17 5.06 13.74
C GLN A 345 -12.63 3.87 14.56
N ALA A 346 -13.88 3.45 14.35
CA ALA A 346 -14.43 2.21 14.86
C ALA A 346 -15.17 1.49 13.73
N ASN A 347 -14.92 0.19 13.60
CA ASN A 347 -15.57 -0.69 12.62
C ASN A 347 -16.13 -1.90 13.34
N ILE A 348 -17.31 -2.32 12.95
CA ILE A 348 -17.94 -3.56 13.38
C ILE A 348 -18.58 -4.20 12.18
N GLU A 349 -18.24 -5.43 11.87
CA GLU A 349 -18.88 -6.23 10.82
C GLU A 349 -19.12 -7.66 11.30
N ASN A 350 -20.15 -8.28 10.75
CA ASN A 350 -20.46 -9.67 10.98
C ASN A 350 -20.83 -10.36 9.69
N THR A 351 -20.41 -11.61 9.51
CA THR A 351 -20.85 -12.48 8.41
C THR A 351 -21.72 -13.60 8.99
N SER A 352 -22.90 -13.78 8.43
CA SER A 352 -23.83 -14.86 8.79
C SER A 352 -23.94 -15.83 7.63
N GLU A 353 -23.84 -17.14 7.91
CA GLU A 353 -23.99 -18.23 6.95
C GLU A 353 -25.37 -18.85 7.09
N PHE A 354 -26.07 -19.05 5.96
CA PHE A 354 -27.36 -19.72 5.93
C PHE A 354 -27.70 -20.26 4.54
N ASP A 355 -28.59 -21.23 4.46
CA ASP A 355 -29.02 -21.86 3.21
C ASP A 355 -30.40 -21.40 2.77
N THR A 356 -30.58 -21.18 1.45
CA THR A 356 -31.90 -21.04 0.83
C THR A 356 -32.01 -22.00 -0.35
N GLY A 357 -32.51 -23.21 -0.05
CA GLY A 357 -32.59 -24.28 -1.03
C GLY A 357 -31.21 -24.83 -1.41
N ALA A 358 -30.78 -24.60 -2.68
CA ALA A 358 -29.45 -25.02 -3.15
C ALA A 358 -28.39 -23.94 -3.01
N TRP A 359 -28.75 -22.78 -2.50
CA TRP A 359 -27.82 -21.65 -2.30
C TRP A 359 -27.29 -21.61 -0.88
N VAL A 360 -25.99 -21.48 -0.74
CA VAL A 360 -25.31 -21.13 0.52
C VAL A 360 -25.03 -19.64 0.49
N HIS A 361 -25.44 -18.91 1.50
CA HIS A 361 -25.30 -17.45 1.63
C HIS A 361 -24.30 -17.07 2.71
N TYR A 362 -23.41 -16.14 2.41
CA TYR A 362 -22.53 -15.45 3.36
C TYR A 362 -22.91 -13.97 3.38
N LEU A 363 -23.78 -13.60 4.31
CA LEU A 363 -24.29 -12.25 4.45
C LEU A 363 -23.40 -11.43 5.38
N THR A 364 -22.57 -10.57 4.81
CA THR A 364 -21.72 -9.64 5.54
C THR A 364 -22.42 -8.28 5.67
N TYR A 365 -22.49 -7.76 6.88
CA TYR A 365 -23.06 -6.44 7.17
C TYR A 365 -22.30 -5.74 8.28
N GLY A 366 -22.26 -4.40 8.22
CA GLY A 366 -21.46 -3.67 9.19
C GLY A 366 -21.69 -2.18 9.22
N VAL A 367 -21.02 -1.57 10.18
CA VAL A 367 -20.99 -0.14 10.43
C VAL A 367 -19.56 0.33 10.66
N GLN A 368 -19.22 1.47 10.05
CA GLN A 368 -17.94 2.15 10.22
C GLN A 368 -18.19 3.60 10.63
N GLY A 369 -17.51 4.06 11.67
CA GLY A 369 -17.57 5.44 12.11
C GLY A 369 -16.17 6.02 12.20
N SER A 370 -15.97 7.27 11.77
CA SER A 370 -14.70 7.96 11.96
C SER A 370 -14.86 9.42 12.34
N PHE A 371 -13.85 9.89 13.04
CA PHE A 371 -13.66 11.29 13.40
C PHE A 371 -12.23 11.70 13.05
N GLN A 372 -12.07 12.69 12.19
CA GLN A 372 -10.78 13.16 11.71
C GLN A 372 -10.60 14.64 12.01
N ASP A 373 -9.45 15.00 12.60
CA ASP A 373 -8.96 16.37 12.72
C ASP A 373 -7.91 16.64 11.63
N ARG A 374 -8.14 17.69 10.83
CA ARG A 374 -7.15 18.27 9.92
C ARG A 374 -6.43 19.42 10.61
N ILE A 375 -5.11 19.33 10.71
CA ILE A 375 -4.23 20.32 11.32
C ILE A 375 -3.45 21.03 10.22
N GLY A 376 -3.50 22.35 10.17
CA GLY A 376 -2.77 23.16 9.21
C GLY A 376 -2.25 24.44 9.88
N TYR A 377 -0.93 24.55 10.04
CA TYR A 377 -0.28 25.74 10.57
C TYR A 377 0.84 26.19 9.63
N THR A 378 0.99 27.49 9.43
CA THR A 378 2.10 28.03 8.66
C THR A 378 2.48 29.45 9.14
N THR A 379 3.76 29.78 9.09
CA THR A 379 4.26 31.14 9.28
C THR A 379 4.39 31.92 7.97
N LEU A 380 4.00 31.33 6.85
CA LEU A 380 3.95 32.07 5.57
C LEU A 380 2.99 33.24 5.66
N ALA A 381 3.29 34.30 4.94
CA ALA A 381 2.36 35.39 4.77
C ALA A 381 1.10 34.88 4.08
N VAL A 382 -0.01 34.93 4.77
CA VAL A 382 -1.33 34.54 4.28
C VAL A 382 -2.05 35.75 3.70
N PRO A 383 -2.92 35.57 2.68
CA PRO A 383 -3.66 36.66 2.09
C PRO A 383 -4.58 37.38 3.10
N ASP A 384 -5.19 36.63 4.01
CA ASP A 384 -6.11 37.12 5.02
C ASP A 384 -5.50 36.89 6.42
N PRO A 385 -5.35 37.95 7.26
CA PRO A 385 -4.81 37.80 8.61
C PRO A 385 -5.56 36.78 9.47
N GLY A 386 -4.84 35.80 10.03
CA GLY A 386 -5.42 34.77 10.90
C GLY A 386 -6.13 33.63 10.19
N ILE A 387 -6.13 33.62 8.85
CA ILE A 387 -6.70 32.55 8.04
C ILE A 387 -5.56 31.77 7.37
N THR A 388 -5.54 30.45 7.50
CA THR A 388 -4.54 29.57 6.88
C THR A 388 -4.90 29.25 5.42
N THR A 389 -3.92 29.15 4.53
CA THR A 389 -4.13 28.75 3.13
C THR A 389 -4.50 27.27 3.00
N HIS A 390 -3.96 26.44 3.88
CA HIS A 390 -4.36 25.05 4.05
C HIS A 390 -5.42 24.97 5.15
N PRO A 391 -6.54 24.30 4.90
CA PRO A 391 -7.66 24.32 5.82
C PRO A 391 -7.33 23.61 7.14
N GLU A 392 -7.98 24.04 8.19
CA GLU A 392 -8.12 23.32 9.44
C GLU A 392 -9.61 23.01 9.66
N GLY A 393 -9.89 21.84 10.16
CA GLY A 393 -11.29 21.45 10.40
C GLY A 393 -11.42 20.04 10.89
N GLN A 394 -12.65 19.61 11.00
CA GLN A 394 -13.05 18.29 11.43
C GLN A 394 -13.95 17.64 10.40
N GLU A 395 -13.76 16.35 10.19
CA GLU A 395 -14.68 15.53 9.43
C GLU A 395 -15.15 14.36 10.28
N LYS A 396 -16.47 14.13 10.28
CA LYS A 396 -17.09 12.92 10.83
C LYS A 396 -17.67 12.13 9.68
N ARG A 397 -17.50 10.81 9.71
CA ARG A 397 -18.12 9.91 8.73
C ARG A 397 -18.86 8.77 9.42
N LEU A 398 -19.93 8.33 8.78
CA LEU A 398 -20.67 7.11 9.12
C LEU A 398 -20.93 6.35 7.83
N GLY A 399 -20.48 5.07 7.79
CA GLY A 399 -20.73 4.15 6.69
C GLY A 399 -21.56 2.96 7.18
N LEU A 400 -22.56 2.57 6.38
CA LEU A 400 -23.39 1.39 6.61
C LEU A 400 -23.31 0.53 5.34
N PHE A 401 -23.10 -0.76 5.48
CA PHE A 401 -23.00 -1.66 4.34
C PHE A 401 -23.60 -3.03 4.59
N VAL A 402 -24.02 -3.65 3.48
CA VAL A 402 -24.43 -5.05 3.44
C VAL A 402 -23.98 -5.66 2.11
N GLN A 403 -23.50 -6.90 2.16
CA GLN A 403 -23.09 -7.68 1.01
C GLN A 403 -23.51 -9.12 1.22
N ASP A 404 -24.15 -9.72 0.23
CA ASP A 404 -24.43 -11.16 0.18
C ASP A 404 -23.52 -11.81 -0.87
N GLU A 405 -22.85 -12.88 -0.48
CA GLU A 405 -22.13 -13.78 -1.37
C GLU A 405 -22.89 -15.10 -1.37
N ALA A 406 -23.60 -15.38 -2.46
CA ALA A 406 -24.43 -16.55 -2.64
C ALA A 406 -23.75 -17.55 -3.57
N ILE A 407 -23.57 -18.80 -3.11
CA ILE A 407 -22.90 -19.87 -3.83
C ILE A 407 -23.93 -20.96 -4.20
N LEU A 408 -23.98 -21.33 -5.48
CA LEU A 408 -24.85 -22.39 -6.03
C LEU A 408 -23.99 -23.55 -6.55
N ASP A 409 -24.23 -24.73 -6.02
CA ASP A 409 -23.60 -25.99 -6.44
C ASP A 409 -22.06 -25.92 -6.52
N GLU A 410 -21.46 -25.13 -5.63
CA GLU A 410 -20.00 -24.88 -5.57
C GLU A 410 -19.38 -24.31 -6.85
N ARG A 411 -20.19 -23.95 -7.86
CA ARG A 411 -19.74 -23.53 -9.19
C ARG A 411 -20.10 -22.11 -9.56
N LEU A 412 -21.19 -21.59 -9.04
CA LEU A 412 -21.61 -20.22 -9.32
C LEU A 412 -21.61 -19.41 -8.04
N THR A 413 -20.76 -18.41 -7.97
CA THR A 413 -20.75 -17.41 -6.91
C THR A 413 -21.35 -16.11 -7.42
N LEU A 414 -22.37 -15.60 -6.75
CA LEU A 414 -22.94 -14.27 -6.98
C LEU A 414 -22.70 -13.38 -5.78
N ILE A 415 -22.20 -12.17 -6.01
CA ILE A 415 -21.98 -11.18 -4.94
C ILE A 415 -22.83 -9.96 -5.25
N ALA A 416 -23.69 -9.57 -4.30
CA ALA A 416 -24.47 -8.34 -4.36
C ALA A 416 -24.20 -7.52 -3.10
N GLY A 417 -23.87 -6.25 -3.27
CA GLY A 417 -23.55 -5.39 -2.13
C GLY A 417 -23.98 -3.95 -2.34
N VAL A 418 -24.24 -3.27 -1.25
CA VAL A 418 -24.50 -1.83 -1.24
C VAL A 418 -23.94 -1.20 0.03
N ARG A 419 -23.40 0.00 -0.12
CA ARG A 419 -22.92 0.84 0.95
C ARG A 419 -23.48 2.26 0.85
N GLY A 420 -23.83 2.84 1.99
CA GLY A 420 -24.16 4.26 2.14
C GLY A 420 -23.20 4.93 3.11
N ASP A 421 -22.60 6.03 2.72
CA ASP A 421 -21.70 6.85 3.53
C ASP A 421 -22.30 8.25 3.74
N PHE A 422 -22.12 8.79 4.95
CA PHE A 422 -22.51 10.14 5.34
C PHE A 422 -21.31 10.86 5.92
N ALA A 423 -21.08 12.10 5.52
CA ALA A 423 -19.98 12.93 5.99
C ALA A 423 -20.46 14.30 6.45
N TRP A 424 -19.87 14.79 7.55
CA TRP A 424 -20.09 16.11 8.12
C TRP A 424 -18.75 16.81 8.26
N GLN A 425 -18.56 17.89 7.49
CA GLN A 425 -17.34 18.70 7.49
C GLN A 425 -17.59 20.02 8.22
N THR A 426 -16.75 20.29 9.21
CA THR A 426 -16.82 21.50 10.05
C THR A 426 -15.47 22.21 10.01
N PRO A 427 -15.32 23.28 9.20
CA PRO A 427 -14.09 24.06 9.15
C PRO A 427 -13.86 24.82 10.46
N LYS A 428 -12.60 25.01 10.87
CA LYS A 428 -12.26 25.90 11.98
C LYS A 428 -12.29 27.38 11.52
N ARG A 429 -12.35 28.32 12.48
CA ARG A 429 -12.32 29.76 12.22
C ARG A 429 -11.08 30.26 11.47
N THR A 430 -9.97 29.52 11.54
CA THR A 430 -8.75 29.79 10.79
C THR A 430 -8.86 29.42 9.31
N THR A 431 -9.99 28.82 8.89
CA THR A 431 -10.23 28.36 7.52
C THR A 431 -11.18 29.32 6.81
N LYS A 432 -10.80 29.74 5.60
CA LYS A 432 -11.63 30.62 4.78
C LYS A 432 -12.89 29.87 4.30
N GLY A 433 -14.05 30.55 4.38
CA GLY A 433 -15.32 29.98 3.96
C GLY A 433 -15.95 29.06 5.02
N GLU A 434 -16.04 29.53 6.26
CA GLU A 434 -16.62 28.87 7.45
C GLU A 434 -18.06 28.38 7.28
N VAL A 435 -18.34 27.50 6.34
CA VAL A 435 -19.64 26.88 6.10
C VAL A 435 -19.54 25.39 6.36
N ASN A 436 -20.33 24.87 7.29
CA ASN A 436 -20.45 23.42 7.46
C ASN A 436 -21.07 22.81 6.21
N ILE A 437 -20.54 21.67 5.78
CA ILE A 437 -21.03 20.93 4.62
C ILE A 437 -21.31 19.49 5.03
N ASP A 438 -22.54 19.06 4.75
CA ASP A 438 -22.97 17.68 4.89
C ASP A 438 -23.08 17.05 3.50
N ASP A 439 -22.64 15.81 3.36
CA ASP A 439 -22.66 15.09 2.10
C ASP A 439 -22.97 13.60 2.32
N SER A 440 -23.35 12.90 1.24
CA SER A 440 -23.61 11.47 1.29
C SER A 440 -23.20 10.80 -0.02
N ALA A 441 -22.86 9.52 0.05
CA ALA A 441 -22.48 8.70 -1.10
C ALA A 441 -23.16 7.34 -1.02
N ILE A 442 -23.44 6.74 -2.19
CA ILE A 442 -23.96 5.39 -2.30
C ILE A 442 -23.10 4.58 -3.28
N SER A 443 -22.80 3.33 -2.93
CA SER A 443 -21.93 2.48 -3.73
C SER A 443 -22.47 1.05 -3.82
N PRO A 444 -23.38 0.77 -4.78
CA PRO A 444 -23.84 -0.58 -5.09
C PRO A 444 -22.84 -1.33 -5.98
N LYS A 445 -22.81 -2.68 -5.85
CA LYS A 445 -22.08 -3.59 -6.74
C LYS A 445 -22.81 -4.89 -6.97
N LEU A 446 -22.50 -5.51 -8.12
CA LEU A 446 -22.83 -6.90 -8.43
C LEU A 446 -21.59 -7.55 -9.03
N ALA A 447 -21.31 -8.78 -8.65
CA ALA A 447 -20.26 -9.58 -9.26
C ALA A 447 -20.68 -11.04 -9.37
N ALA A 448 -20.10 -11.76 -10.32
CA ALA A 448 -20.32 -13.17 -10.52
C ALA A 448 -19.00 -13.87 -10.86
N LEU A 449 -18.83 -15.09 -10.37
CA LEU A 449 -17.79 -16.02 -10.78
C LEU A 449 -18.46 -17.35 -11.11
N TYR A 450 -18.05 -17.96 -12.22
CA TYR A 450 -18.57 -19.26 -12.64
C TYR A 450 -17.43 -20.19 -13.05
N ASP A 451 -17.36 -21.33 -12.38
CA ASP A 451 -16.39 -22.38 -12.65
C ASP A 451 -16.85 -23.23 -13.83
N LEU A 452 -16.19 -23.04 -14.98
CA LEU A 452 -16.43 -23.84 -16.18
C LEU A 452 -16.04 -25.29 -15.97
N ASN A 453 -14.94 -25.50 -15.27
CA ASN A 453 -14.42 -26.77 -14.79
C ASN A 453 -13.44 -26.51 -13.64
N ASP A 454 -12.80 -27.56 -13.11
CA ASP A 454 -11.91 -27.49 -11.95
C ASP A 454 -10.65 -26.60 -12.16
N ASN A 455 -10.34 -26.24 -13.40
CA ASN A 455 -9.15 -25.47 -13.75
C ASN A 455 -9.46 -24.07 -14.29
N VAL A 456 -10.70 -23.83 -14.77
CA VAL A 456 -11.03 -22.59 -15.48
C VAL A 456 -12.28 -21.96 -14.90
N SER A 457 -12.18 -20.73 -14.47
CA SER A 457 -13.30 -19.90 -14.09
C SER A 457 -13.40 -18.63 -14.95
N ILE A 458 -14.61 -18.12 -15.10
CA ILE A 458 -14.90 -16.81 -15.69
C ILE A 458 -15.56 -15.93 -14.65
N PHE A 459 -15.28 -14.65 -14.70
CA PHE A 459 -15.86 -13.72 -13.75
C PHE A 459 -16.21 -12.37 -14.39
N GLY A 460 -17.07 -11.62 -13.71
CA GLY A 460 -17.37 -10.26 -14.08
C GLY A 460 -18.00 -9.50 -12.93
N SER A 461 -17.87 -8.18 -12.96
CA SER A 461 -18.49 -7.29 -11.99
C SER A 461 -18.97 -5.99 -12.63
N ILE A 462 -19.99 -5.40 -12.02
CA ILE A 462 -20.41 -4.01 -12.25
C ILE A 462 -20.49 -3.31 -10.92
N ALA A 463 -20.01 -2.07 -10.88
CA ALA A 463 -20.06 -1.27 -9.66
C ALA A 463 -20.32 0.20 -9.99
N HIS A 464 -21.07 0.85 -9.11
CA HIS A 464 -21.14 2.31 -9.02
C HIS A 464 -20.52 2.72 -7.71
N THR A 465 -19.61 3.70 -7.74
CA THR A 465 -18.94 4.21 -6.55
C THR A 465 -18.89 5.72 -6.58
N GLU A 466 -19.23 6.35 -5.46
CA GLU A 466 -19.17 7.79 -5.28
C GLU A 466 -18.07 8.16 -4.27
N ARG A 467 -17.41 9.30 -4.48
CA ARG A 467 -16.43 9.90 -3.58
C ARG A 467 -16.84 11.35 -3.24
N MET A 468 -16.99 11.60 -1.96
CA MET A 468 -17.25 12.94 -1.46
C MET A 468 -15.96 13.77 -1.47
N PRO A 469 -16.00 15.07 -1.83
CA PRO A 469 -14.84 15.94 -1.76
C PRO A 469 -14.26 16.02 -0.35
N THR A 470 -12.93 16.07 -0.26
CA THR A 470 -12.21 16.21 1.01
C THR A 470 -12.32 17.62 1.58
N LEU A 471 -11.93 17.77 2.84
CA LEU A 471 -11.87 19.08 3.49
C LEU A 471 -10.86 20.01 2.78
N ASP A 472 -9.71 19.47 2.36
CA ASP A 472 -8.71 20.23 1.60
C ASP A 472 -9.24 20.66 0.24
N GLU A 473 -9.88 19.79 -0.52
CA GLU A 473 -10.46 20.14 -1.82
C GLU A 473 -11.50 21.27 -1.72
N ARG A 474 -12.30 21.31 -0.66
CA ARG A 474 -13.36 22.32 -0.49
C ARG A 474 -12.86 23.64 0.03
N TYR A 475 -11.96 23.64 1.00
CA TYR A 475 -11.64 24.87 1.75
C TYR A 475 -10.25 25.43 1.46
N GLN A 476 -9.40 24.73 0.67
CA GLN A 476 -8.11 25.29 0.28
C GLN A 476 -8.29 26.57 -0.56
N TYR A 477 -7.44 27.58 -0.28
CA TYR A 477 -7.42 28.82 -1.03
C TYR A 477 -5.98 29.39 -1.10
N ASN A 478 -5.79 30.44 -1.88
CA ASN A 478 -4.55 31.22 -1.89
C ASN A 478 -4.86 32.69 -2.28
N ALA A 479 -3.82 33.49 -2.53
CA ALA A 479 -3.97 34.90 -2.87
C ALA A 479 -4.81 35.16 -4.14
N THR A 480 -4.93 34.18 -5.02
CA THR A 480 -5.66 34.33 -6.31
C THR A 480 -6.88 33.45 -6.42
N LYS A 481 -6.93 32.32 -5.71
CA LYS A 481 -8.02 31.33 -5.79
C LYS A 481 -8.85 31.32 -4.51
N THR A 482 -10.15 31.15 -4.65
CA THR A 482 -11.13 31.05 -3.55
C THR A 482 -11.36 29.60 -3.13
N PRO A 483 -11.96 29.34 -1.95
CA PRO A 483 -12.47 28.04 -1.59
C PRO A 483 -13.45 27.46 -2.63
N SER A 484 -13.51 26.13 -2.72
CA SER A 484 -14.29 25.39 -3.73
C SER A 484 -15.56 24.78 -3.14
N LEU A 485 -16.35 25.58 -2.44
CA LEU A 485 -17.50 25.11 -1.65
C LEU A 485 -18.62 24.46 -2.48
N GLY A 486 -18.65 24.69 -3.80
CA GLY A 486 -19.63 24.13 -4.73
C GLY A 486 -19.21 22.83 -5.41
N LEU A 487 -18.14 22.18 -4.96
CA LEU A 487 -17.70 20.90 -5.52
C LEU A 487 -18.80 19.84 -5.38
N LYS A 488 -19.03 19.11 -6.48
CA LYS A 488 -19.84 17.92 -6.52
C LYS A 488 -18.97 16.69 -6.23
N LYS A 489 -19.59 15.63 -5.70
CA LYS A 489 -18.93 14.33 -5.55
C LYS A 489 -18.50 13.75 -6.90
N GLU A 490 -17.40 13.06 -6.91
CA GLU A 490 -16.96 12.24 -8.04
C GLU A 490 -17.75 10.93 -8.05
N SER A 491 -17.97 10.36 -9.23
CA SER A 491 -18.51 9.01 -9.35
C SER A 491 -17.82 8.21 -10.43
N SER A 492 -17.83 6.90 -10.28
CA SER A 492 -17.34 5.94 -11.25
C SER A 492 -18.41 4.87 -11.49
N ASN A 493 -18.74 4.63 -12.76
CA ASN A 493 -19.47 3.43 -13.21
C ASN A 493 -18.44 2.50 -13.84
N SER A 494 -18.29 1.30 -13.34
CA SER A 494 -17.29 0.36 -13.83
C SER A 494 -17.86 -0.98 -14.19
N ILE A 495 -17.24 -1.60 -15.18
CA ILE A 495 -17.48 -2.98 -15.59
C ILE A 495 -16.13 -3.68 -15.65
N GLU A 496 -16.03 -4.86 -15.05
CA GLU A 496 -14.87 -5.74 -15.17
C GLU A 496 -15.32 -7.10 -15.67
N ALA A 497 -14.49 -7.77 -16.47
CA ALA A 497 -14.68 -9.14 -16.89
C ALA A 497 -13.32 -9.82 -17.11
N GLY A 498 -13.28 -11.12 -16.84
CA GLY A 498 -12.04 -11.85 -16.98
C GLY A 498 -12.21 -13.36 -16.88
N PHE A 499 -11.09 -14.03 -16.93
CA PHE A 499 -11.01 -15.45 -16.66
C PHE A 499 -9.78 -15.76 -15.78
N ALA A 500 -9.86 -16.86 -15.08
CA ALA A 500 -8.76 -17.41 -14.31
C ALA A 500 -8.55 -18.88 -14.70
N PHE A 501 -7.28 -19.28 -14.68
CA PHE A 501 -6.85 -20.66 -14.88
C PHE A 501 -5.92 -21.05 -13.74
N SER A 502 -6.14 -22.21 -13.14
CA SER A 502 -5.23 -22.87 -12.21
C SER A 502 -5.12 -24.35 -12.56
N GLY A 503 -3.92 -24.89 -12.57
CA GLY A 503 -3.70 -26.28 -12.90
C GLY A 503 -2.43 -26.84 -12.32
N TYR A 504 -2.47 -28.12 -12.03
CA TYR A 504 -1.37 -28.91 -11.48
C TYR A 504 -0.91 -29.97 -12.49
N GLU A 505 0.36 -30.39 -12.40
CA GLU A 505 0.95 -31.45 -13.24
C GLU A 505 0.79 -31.21 -14.74
N LEU A 506 1.06 -29.96 -15.18
CA LEU A 506 0.82 -29.50 -16.55
C LEU A 506 1.97 -29.87 -17.51
N VAL A 507 3.22 -29.75 -17.05
CA VAL A 507 4.44 -29.95 -17.83
C VAL A 507 5.28 -31.08 -17.24
N GLN A 508 5.33 -31.15 -15.91
CA GLN A 508 6.06 -32.16 -15.15
C GLN A 508 5.36 -32.46 -13.83
N ASP A 509 5.65 -33.62 -13.24
CA ASP A 509 5.08 -34.02 -11.96
C ASP A 509 5.39 -32.96 -10.88
N GLY A 510 4.37 -32.55 -10.13
CA GLY A 510 4.48 -31.59 -9.02
C GLY A 510 4.61 -30.12 -9.45
N ASP A 511 4.43 -29.80 -10.73
CA ASP A 511 4.34 -28.41 -11.15
C ASP A 511 2.91 -27.84 -10.99
N GLN A 512 2.85 -26.52 -10.93
CA GLN A 512 1.58 -25.78 -10.92
C GLN A 512 1.69 -24.49 -11.72
N ALA A 513 0.59 -24.10 -12.35
CA ALA A 513 0.51 -22.80 -13.01
C ALA A 513 -0.86 -22.15 -12.75
N SER A 514 -0.82 -20.83 -12.62
CA SER A 514 -2.02 -20.02 -12.49
C SER A 514 -1.90 -18.76 -13.34
N VAL A 515 -3.02 -18.37 -13.96
CA VAL A 515 -3.13 -17.15 -14.78
C VAL A 515 -4.48 -16.50 -14.53
N LYS A 516 -4.49 -15.19 -14.30
CA LYS A 516 -5.71 -14.38 -14.22
C LYS A 516 -5.60 -13.23 -15.20
N VAL A 517 -6.63 -13.06 -16.02
CA VAL A 517 -6.75 -11.96 -16.99
C VAL A 517 -7.98 -11.16 -16.65
N THR A 518 -7.83 -9.85 -16.50
CA THR A 518 -8.93 -8.94 -16.19
C THR A 518 -8.95 -7.79 -17.19
N GLY A 519 -10.04 -7.62 -17.90
CA GLY A 519 -10.35 -6.42 -18.66
C GLY A 519 -11.28 -5.52 -17.86
N TYR A 520 -11.11 -4.21 -17.95
CA TYR A 520 -11.94 -3.24 -17.21
C TYR A 520 -12.26 -2.01 -18.04
N TYR A 521 -13.38 -1.40 -17.71
CA TYR A 521 -13.86 -0.12 -18.24
C TYR A 521 -14.51 0.68 -17.12
N SER A 522 -14.14 1.95 -16.99
CA SER A 522 -14.68 2.87 -16.00
C SER A 522 -15.02 4.21 -16.64
N ASP A 523 -16.25 4.65 -16.40
CA ASP A 523 -16.76 5.97 -16.76
C ASP A 523 -16.81 6.84 -15.50
N LEU A 524 -15.99 7.90 -15.50
CA LEU A 524 -15.77 8.79 -14.37
C LEU A 524 -16.49 10.11 -14.61
N THR A 525 -17.25 10.55 -13.64
CA THR A 525 -18.02 11.79 -13.71
C THR A 525 -17.62 12.76 -12.60
N ASN A 526 -17.61 14.06 -12.92
CA ASN A 526 -17.29 15.15 -11.97
C ASN A 526 -15.90 15.03 -11.32
N MET A 527 -14.89 14.51 -12.01
CA MET A 527 -13.54 14.47 -11.46
C MET A 527 -13.08 15.83 -10.94
N ILE A 528 -12.45 15.84 -9.79
CA ILE A 528 -11.97 17.06 -9.13
C ILE A 528 -10.50 17.29 -9.52
N GLU A 529 -10.23 18.49 -10.02
CA GLU A 529 -8.89 18.94 -10.38
C GLU A 529 -8.62 20.36 -9.88
N SER A 530 -7.32 20.72 -9.80
CA SER A 530 -6.94 22.11 -9.56
C SER A 530 -7.40 23.01 -10.72
N SER A 531 -8.03 24.12 -10.38
CA SER A 531 -8.43 25.14 -11.36
C SER A 531 -7.20 25.86 -11.94
N PRO A 532 -7.28 26.40 -13.16
CA PRO A 532 -6.28 27.31 -13.68
C PRO A 532 -6.03 28.49 -12.72
N SER A 533 -4.79 28.98 -12.67
CA SER A 533 -4.39 30.10 -11.83
C SER A 533 -4.91 31.43 -12.39
N VAL A 534 -6.24 31.61 -12.30
CA VAL A 534 -6.94 32.84 -12.66
C VAL A 534 -7.57 33.40 -11.40
N ALA A 535 -7.39 34.71 -11.20
CA ALA A 535 -7.90 35.38 -10.00
C ALA A 535 -9.44 35.24 -9.89
N GLY A 536 -9.89 34.82 -8.70
CA GLY A 536 -11.32 34.62 -8.39
C GLY A 536 -11.85 33.22 -8.72
N ASN A 537 -11.11 32.37 -9.41
CA ASN A 537 -11.52 30.99 -9.59
C ASN A 537 -11.52 30.23 -8.24
N PRO A 538 -12.39 29.22 -8.06
CA PRO A 538 -12.23 28.28 -6.96
C PRO A 538 -10.89 27.51 -7.09
N TYR A 539 -10.33 27.04 -5.98
CA TYR A 539 -9.05 26.35 -5.97
C TYR A 539 -9.13 25.03 -6.75
N HIS A 540 -10.21 24.28 -6.54
CA HIS A 540 -10.56 23.06 -7.27
C HIS A 540 -11.86 23.23 -8.05
N ARG A 541 -12.07 22.41 -9.06
CA ARG A 541 -13.29 22.35 -9.87
C ARG A 541 -13.56 20.92 -10.33
N ASN A 542 -14.80 20.62 -10.61
CA ASN A 542 -15.15 19.41 -11.34
C ASN A 542 -14.92 19.63 -12.84
N ILE A 543 -14.23 18.69 -13.48
CA ILE A 543 -13.82 18.79 -14.90
C ILE A 543 -14.72 18.00 -15.85
N GLY A 544 -15.82 17.43 -15.38
CA GLY A 544 -16.75 16.68 -16.24
C GLY A 544 -16.46 15.18 -16.27
N GLU A 545 -16.35 14.62 -17.46
CA GLU A 545 -16.34 13.18 -17.72
C GLU A 545 -14.97 12.71 -18.21
N ALA A 546 -14.60 11.48 -17.82
CA ALA A 546 -13.40 10.81 -18.29
C ALA A 546 -13.64 9.31 -18.38
N THR A 547 -13.12 8.70 -19.42
CA THR A 547 -13.17 7.26 -19.63
C THR A 547 -11.80 6.65 -19.41
N ILE A 548 -11.75 5.57 -18.59
CA ILE A 548 -10.53 4.77 -18.36
C ILE A 548 -10.84 3.32 -18.63
N TYR A 549 -10.04 2.65 -19.46
CA TYR A 549 -10.15 1.23 -19.74
C TYR A 549 -8.80 0.57 -19.91
N GLY A 550 -8.77 -0.74 -19.75
CA GLY A 550 -7.51 -1.45 -19.85
C GLY A 550 -7.61 -2.96 -19.62
N MET A 551 -6.44 -3.57 -19.52
CA MET A 551 -6.29 -4.99 -19.29
C MET A 551 -5.10 -5.25 -18.35
N GLU A 552 -5.27 -6.25 -17.48
CA GLU A 552 -4.24 -6.75 -16.58
C GLU A 552 -4.10 -8.27 -16.77
N VAL A 553 -2.86 -8.74 -16.67
CA VAL A 553 -2.52 -10.17 -16.68
C VAL A 553 -1.59 -10.45 -15.51
N GLU A 554 -1.96 -11.40 -14.69
CA GLU A 554 -1.09 -11.97 -13.66
C GLU A 554 -0.97 -13.47 -13.91
N GLY A 555 0.25 -14.00 -13.77
CA GLY A 555 0.46 -15.42 -13.89
C GLY A 555 1.71 -15.88 -13.16
N ALA A 556 1.69 -17.12 -12.73
CA ALA A 556 2.81 -17.80 -12.12
C ALA A 556 2.88 -19.25 -12.60
N TYR A 557 4.09 -19.74 -12.77
CA TYR A 557 4.39 -21.15 -12.94
C TYR A 557 5.48 -21.52 -11.92
N GLU A 558 5.26 -22.60 -11.21
CA GLU A 558 6.19 -23.10 -10.21
C GLU A 558 6.37 -24.59 -10.34
N SER A 559 7.61 -25.04 -10.21
CA SER A 559 8.01 -26.43 -10.10
C SER A 559 9.10 -26.57 -9.04
N GLU A 560 9.57 -27.78 -8.80
CA GLU A 560 10.65 -28.01 -7.85
C GLU A 560 11.92 -27.21 -8.19
N SER A 561 12.26 -27.09 -9.48
CA SER A 561 13.53 -26.52 -9.95
C SER A 561 13.37 -25.16 -10.66
N LEU A 562 12.18 -24.81 -11.14
CA LEU A 562 11.95 -23.60 -11.94
C LEU A 562 10.73 -22.85 -11.43
N PHE A 563 10.79 -21.52 -11.53
CA PHE A 563 9.62 -20.67 -11.34
C PHE A 563 9.64 -19.51 -12.33
N SER A 564 8.44 -19.05 -12.68
CA SER A 564 8.27 -17.84 -13.47
C SER A 564 7.06 -17.05 -13.00
N ARG A 565 7.10 -15.73 -13.14
CA ARG A 565 5.99 -14.83 -12.86
C ARG A 565 5.85 -13.82 -13.98
N ILE A 566 4.62 -13.48 -14.31
CA ILE A 566 4.27 -12.44 -15.27
C ILE A 566 3.28 -11.48 -14.64
N ALA A 567 3.54 -10.19 -14.78
CA ALA A 567 2.63 -9.12 -14.45
C ALA A 567 2.59 -8.12 -15.61
N TYR A 568 1.42 -7.94 -16.23
CA TYR A 568 1.23 -7.01 -17.34
C TYR A 568 0.06 -6.08 -17.03
N SER A 569 0.23 -4.81 -17.36
CA SER A 569 -0.85 -3.83 -17.30
C SER A 569 -0.80 -2.89 -18.50
N ALA A 570 -1.98 -2.64 -19.07
CA ALA A 570 -2.18 -1.64 -20.12
C ALA A 570 -3.42 -0.83 -19.77
N THR A 571 -3.27 0.48 -19.66
CA THR A 571 -4.34 1.42 -19.32
C THR A 571 -4.38 2.54 -20.33
N VAL A 572 -5.59 2.91 -20.74
CA VAL A 572 -5.87 4.09 -21.57
C VAL A 572 -6.90 4.94 -20.87
N GLY A 573 -6.70 6.26 -20.85
CA GLY A 573 -7.64 7.18 -20.23
C GLY A 573 -7.72 8.49 -20.99
N THR A 574 -8.93 8.99 -21.19
CA THR A 574 -9.24 10.20 -21.93
C THR A 574 -10.19 11.10 -21.16
N ASN A 575 -9.99 12.38 -21.27
CA ASN A 575 -10.99 13.39 -20.89
C ASN A 575 -12.00 13.51 -22.02
N ASP A 576 -13.25 13.16 -21.79
CA ASP A 576 -14.27 13.01 -22.83
C ASP A 576 -14.74 14.37 -23.41
N LEU A 577 -14.55 15.45 -22.65
CA LEU A 577 -14.87 16.80 -23.14
C LEU A 577 -13.84 17.33 -24.13
N THR A 578 -12.56 16.98 -23.94
CA THR A 578 -11.45 17.52 -24.74
C THR A 578 -10.85 16.51 -25.71
N GLY A 579 -11.10 15.23 -25.51
CA GLY A 579 -10.44 14.11 -26.21
C GLY A 579 -8.95 13.96 -25.86
N ALA A 580 -8.46 14.72 -24.86
CA ALA A 580 -7.06 14.65 -24.45
C ALA A 580 -6.80 13.44 -23.53
N ALA A 581 -5.64 12.82 -23.68
CA ALA A 581 -5.21 11.77 -22.75
C ALA A 581 -5.03 12.33 -21.33
N LEU A 582 -5.42 11.55 -20.32
CA LEU A 582 -5.21 11.89 -18.93
C LEU A 582 -3.71 11.76 -18.57
N THR A 583 -3.17 12.72 -17.84
CA THR A 583 -1.76 12.72 -17.41
C THR A 583 -1.46 11.71 -16.32
N SER A 584 -2.48 11.25 -15.60
CA SER A 584 -2.37 10.25 -14.53
C SER A 584 -2.28 8.80 -15.03
N ILE A 585 -2.44 8.57 -16.35
CA ILE A 585 -2.38 7.21 -16.89
C ILE A 585 -0.94 6.70 -16.92
N PRO A 586 -0.65 5.56 -16.26
CA PRO A 586 0.67 4.94 -16.31
C PRO A 586 0.95 4.35 -17.70
N ALA A 587 2.22 4.29 -18.06
CA ALA A 587 2.65 3.60 -19.26
C ALA A 587 2.36 2.10 -19.19
N HIS A 588 2.13 1.44 -20.34
CA HIS A 588 1.98 -0.01 -20.36
C HIS A 588 3.25 -0.67 -19.83
N LYS A 589 3.10 -1.58 -18.87
CA LYS A 589 4.22 -2.21 -18.16
C LYS A 589 4.09 -3.73 -18.20
N LEU A 590 5.21 -4.39 -18.49
CA LEU A 590 5.37 -5.84 -18.40
C LEU A 590 6.53 -6.15 -17.46
N VAL A 591 6.29 -6.94 -16.43
CA VAL A 591 7.30 -7.48 -15.54
C VAL A 591 7.34 -9.00 -15.71
N LEU A 592 8.52 -9.53 -16.00
CA LEU A 592 8.78 -10.95 -16.14
C LEU A 592 9.85 -11.36 -15.14
N THR A 593 9.55 -12.35 -14.31
CA THR A 593 10.52 -12.96 -13.42
C THR A 593 10.74 -14.41 -13.86
N LEU A 594 12.00 -14.81 -14.01
CA LEU A 594 12.39 -16.21 -14.30
C LEU A 594 13.46 -16.60 -13.30
N GLY A 595 13.29 -17.74 -12.66
CA GLY A 595 14.27 -18.21 -11.69
C GLY A 595 14.36 -19.73 -11.64
N SER A 596 15.43 -20.17 -11.00
CA SER A 596 15.71 -21.57 -10.75
C SER A 596 16.01 -21.80 -9.28
N ARG A 597 15.56 -22.94 -8.78
CA ARG A 597 15.87 -23.47 -7.46
C ARG A 597 16.85 -24.64 -7.61
N VAL A 598 17.82 -24.68 -6.74
CA VAL A 598 18.77 -25.80 -6.62
C VAL A 598 18.60 -26.39 -5.21
N PRO A 599 17.65 -27.33 -5.01
CA PRO A 599 17.26 -27.80 -3.67
C PRO A 599 18.46 -28.40 -2.89
N GLU A 600 19.39 -29.05 -3.57
CA GLU A 600 20.59 -29.64 -2.95
C GLU A 600 21.48 -28.61 -2.23
N TYR A 601 21.47 -27.35 -2.70
CA TYR A 601 22.23 -26.25 -2.12
C TYR A 601 21.32 -25.21 -1.42
N GLU A 602 19.99 -25.45 -1.41
CA GLU A 602 19.01 -24.52 -0.82
C GLU A 602 19.13 -23.10 -1.37
N LEU A 603 19.49 -23.04 -2.67
CA LEU A 603 19.77 -21.81 -3.43
C LEU A 603 18.67 -21.54 -4.44
N GLU A 604 18.18 -20.31 -4.45
CA GLU A 604 17.31 -19.76 -5.48
C GLU A 604 18.03 -18.60 -6.17
N TYR A 605 17.90 -18.48 -7.50
CA TYR A 605 18.43 -17.34 -8.25
C TYR A 605 17.60 -17.09 -9.50
N GLY A 606 17.67 -15.88 -10.01
CA GLY A 606 16.89 -15.54 -11.19
C GLY A 606 17.14 -14.15 -11.72
N VAL A 607 16.30 -13.80 -12.68
CA VAL A 607 16.29 -12.51 -13.35
C VAL A 607 14.88 -11.94 -13.34
N LYS A 608 14.76 -10.61 -13.14
CA LYS A 608 13.53 -9.84 -13.32
C LYS A 608 13.77 -8.84 -14.46
N ALA A 609 12.93 -8.88 -15.47
CA ALA A 609 12.93 -7.95 -16.58
C ALA A 609 11.67 -7.07 -16.52
N THR A 610 11.86 -5.76 -16.54
CA THR A 610 10.76 -4.78 -16.62
C THR A 610 10.82 -4.06 -17.94
N LEU A 611 9.73 -4.10 -18.71
CA LEU A 611 9.58 -3.43 -20.00
C LEU A 611 8.42 -2.43 -19.90
N VAL A 612 8.69 -1.18 -20.23
CA VAL A 612 7.73 -0.09 -20.19
C VAL A 612 7.63 0.60 -21.53
N ALA A 613 6.43 0.83 -22.01
CA ALA A 613 6.17 1.46 -23.30
C ALA A 613 6.45 2.98 -23.25
N ALA A 614 6.70 3.58 -24.40
CA ALA A 614 6.73 5.03 -24.53
C ALA A 614 5.34 5.63 -24.33
N THR A 615 5.27 6.85 -23.80
CA THR A 615 4.03 7.61 -23.67
C THR A 615 4.24 9.10 -23.95
N GLU A 616 3.21 9.76 -24.46
CA GLU A 616 3.24 11.20 -24.75
C GLU A 616 2.76 12.05 -23.56
N THR A 617 2.21 11.42 -22.54
CA THR A 617 1.64 12.10 -21.35
C THR A 617 2.25 11.55 -20.07
N GLY A 618 2.25 12.35 -19.03
CA GLY A 618 2.72 11.96 -17.70
C GLY A 618 2.97 13.17 -16.80
N VAL A 619 3.62 12.91 -15.69
CA VAL A 619 4.06 13.92 -14.72
C VAL A 619 5.16 14.79 -15.32
N ALA A 620 5.16 16.08 -15.01
CA ALA A 620 6.20 17.00 -15.48
C ALA A 620 7.56 16.65 -14.83
N PRO A 621 8.63 16.58 -15.65
CA PRO A 621 9.95 16.25 -15.11
C PRO A 621 10.48 17.34 -14.17
N ALA A 622 11.24 16.95 -13.14
CA ALA A 622 11.84 17.86 -12.17
C ALA A 622 12.75 18.91 -12.81
N ALA A 623 13.44 18.55 -13.86
CA ALA A 623 14.28 19.46 -14.66
C ALA A 623 13.49 20.37 -15.63
N GLY A 624 12.15 20.24 -15.67
CA GLY A 624 11.30 20.87 -16.69
C GLY A 624 11.42 20.19 -18.05
N GLY A 625 10.52 20.53 -18.97
CA GLY A 625 10.52 19.99 -20.34
C GLY A 625 9.26 19.16 -20.65
N SER A 626 9.39 18.23 -21.60
CA SER A 626 8.28 17.39 -22.06
C SER A 626 7.82 16.39 -21.00
N THR A 627 6.51 16.20 -20.89
CA THR A 627 5.90 15.12 -20.08
C THR A 627 6.03 13.76 -20.76
N ALA A 628 6.26 13.72 -22.07
CA ALA A 628 6.47 12.49 -22.82
C ALA A 628 7.70 11.73 -22.32
N THR A 629 7.62 10.40 -22.32
CA THR A 629 8.71 9.50 -21.94
C THR A 629 8.95 8.46 -23.03
N ASN A 630 10.23 8.15 -23.26
CA ASN A 630 10.61 7.02 -24.10
C ASN A 630 10.30 5.72 -23.35
N GLY A 631 10.01 4.66 -24.11
CA GLY A 631 9.99 3.31 -23.55
C GLY A 631 11.36 2.90 -23.04
N TYR A 632 11.38 2.04 -22.04
CA TYR A 632 12.61 1.55 -21.42
C TYR A 632 12.51 0.07 -21.04
N ALA A 633 13.66 -0.53 -20.78
CA ALA A 633 13.76 -1.85 -20.22
C ALA A 633 14.84 -1.87 -19.11
N THR A 634 14.56 -2.54 -18.01
CA THR A 634 15.52 -2.84 -16.96
C THR A 634 15.67 -4.35 -16.79
N LEU A 635 16.81 -4.75 -16.27
CA LEU A 635 17.12 -6.12 -15.91
C LEU A 635 17.71 -6.14 -14.50
N ASP A 636 17.14 -6.94 -13.62
CA ASP A 636 17.62 -7.16 -12.28
C ASP A 636 18.02 -8.62 -12.12
N LEU A 637 19.10 -8.88 -11.38
CA LEU A 637 19.53 -10.21 -10.99
C LEU A 637 19.35 -10.39 -9.50
N PHE A 638 18.93 -11.58 -9.08
CA PHE A 638 18.76 -11.87 -7.67
C PHE A 638 19.20 -13.30 -7.33
N SER A 639 19.58 -13.50 -6.07
CA SER A 639 19.78 -14.81 -5.48
C SER A 639 19.42 -14.83 -4.00
N SER A 640 18.95 -15.96 -3.51
CA SER A 640 18.60 -16.21 -2.12
C SER A 640 19.15 -17.56 -1.69
N TRP A 641 19.80 -17.62 -0.53
CA TRP A 641 20.26 -18.85 0.10
C TRP A 641 19.65 -18.95 1.49
N GLN A 642 18.92 -20.04 1.73
CA GLN A 642 18.17 -20.25 2.97
C GLN A 642 18.30 -21.69 3.43
N PRO A 643 19.37 -22.03 4.17
CA PRO A 643 19.64 -23.40 4.61
C PRO A 643 18.58 -23.89 5.62
N THR A 644 18.07 -25.09 5.35
CA THR A 644 17.09 -25.79 6.17
C THR A 644 17.75 -26.83 7.08
N SER A 645 19.05 -27.08 6.91
CA SER A 645 19.82 -28.06 7.68
C SER A 645 21.18 -27.52 8.12
N GLY A 646 21.78 -28.15 9.12
CA GLY A 646 23.14 -27.86 9.60
C GLY A 646 23.25 -26.59 10.47
N ALA A 647 24.48 -26.05 10.54
CA ALA A 647 24.80 -24.93 11.45
C ALA A 647 24.19 -23.57 11.03
N PHE A 648 23.71 -23.45 9.82
CA PHE A 648 23.18 -22.22 9.25
C PHE A 648 21.64 -22.17 9.18
N VAL A 649 20.94 -23.16 9.76
CA VAL A 649 19.47 -23.15 9.87
C VAL A 649 19.00 -21.81 10.43
N GLY A 650 17.94 -21.26 9.83
CA GLY A 650 17.40 -19.94 10.21
C GLY A 650 18.20 -18.74 9.66
N THR A 651 19.24 -18.99 8.85
CA THR A 651 19.96 -17.92 8.12
C THR A 651 19.29 -17.71 6.76
N GLN A 652 19.18 -16.45 6.34
CA GLN A 652 18.75 -16.09 5.00
C GLN A 652 19.75 -15.05 4.46
N LEU A 653 20.39 -15.39 3.36
CA LEU A 653 21.31 -14.50 2.64
C LEU A 653 20.70 -14.19 1.28
N ARG A 654 20.51 -12.92 0.97
CA ARG A 654 20.02 -12.46 -0.32
C ARG A 654 20.97 -11.45 -0.94
N ALA A 655 21.18 -11.57 -2.24
CA ALA A 655 21.96 -10.63 -3.03
C ALA A 655 21.18 -10.26 -4.29
N SER A 656 21.20 -8.98 -4.66
CA SER A 656 20.65 -8.54 -5.93
C SER A 656 21.52 -7.48 -6.60
N ILE A 657 21.30 -7.32 -7.90
CA ILE A 657 21.83 -6.23 -8.70
C ILE A 657 20.65 -5.65 -9.45
N ASP A 658 20.18 -4.49 -9.02
CA ASP A 658 19.07 -3.79 -9.66
C ASP A 658 19.62 -2.92 -10.81
N ASN A 659 18.85 -2.79 -11.88
CA ASN A 659 19.22 -2.04 -13.09
C ASN A 659 20.63 -2.42 -13.61
N VAL A 660 20.87 -3.71 -13.86
CA VAL A 660 22.16 -4.28 -14.29
C VAL A 660 22.77 -3.50 -15.47
N LEU A 661 21.93 -3.06 -16.40
CA LEU A 661 22.34 -2.37 -17.61
C LEU A 661 22.59 -0.86 -17.37
N ASN A 662 22.36 -0.36 -16.16
CA ASN A 662 22.42 1.05 -15.81
C ASN A 662 21.58 1.91 -16.78
N ALA A 663 20.36 1.43 -17.10
CA ALA A 663 19.44 2.12 -17.99
C ALA A 663 19.03 3.46 -17.36
N ASP A 664 19.17 4.54 -18.14
CA ASP A 664 18.81 5.88 -17.74
C ASP A 664 17.46 6.24 -18.37
N PHE A 665 16.41 6.18 -17.57
CA PHE A 665 15.05 6.44 -17.99
C PHE A 665 14.32 7.37 -17.00
N ARG A 666 13.12 7.78 -17.35
CA ARG A 666 12.14 8.39 -16.46
C ARG A 666 10.81 7.66 -16.64
N ASP A 667 10.23 7.18 -15.57
CA ASP A 667 8.85 6.70 -15.61
C ASP A 667 7.89 7.88 -15.84
N ASN A 668 6.80 7.67 -16.56
CA ASN A 668 5.88 8.74 -16.88
C ASN A 668 5.09 9.29 -15.69
N GLN A 669 5.01 8.54 -14.60
CA GLN A 669 4.39 8.96 -13.34
C GLN A 669 5.42 9.51 -12.34
N GLN A 670 6.68 9.62 -12.73
CA GLN A 670 7.74 10.15 -11.88
C GLN A 670 8.37 11.43 -12.45
N ALA A 671 8.74 12.33 -11.53
CA ALA A 671 9.38 13.61 -11.90
C ALA A 671 10.88 13.46 -12.13
N ASP A 672 11.53 12.56 -11.41
CA ASP A 672 12.97 12.32 -11.46
C ASP A 672 13.32 11.17 -12.42
N ARG A 673 14.58 11.10 -12.79
CA ARG A 673 15.13 9.97 -13.54
C ARG A 673 15.45 8.82 -12.61
N SER A 674 15.56 7.61 -13.19
CA SER A 674 15.87 6.37 -12.48
C SER A 674 17.19 6.44 -11.72
N THR A 675 17.24 5.74 -10.60
CA THR A 675 18.49 5.44 -9.90
C THR A 675 19.40 4.56 -10.77
N GLY A 676 20.72 4.70 -10.58
CA GLY A 676 21.72 3.90 -11.28
C GLY A 676 21.77 2.47 -10.77
N ARG A 677 22.62 1.65 -11.45
CA ARG A 677 22.87 0.26 -11.02
C ARG A 677 23.17 0.18 -9.54
N THR A 678 22.46 -0.70 -8.83
CA THR A 678 22.52 -0.82 -7.38
C THR A 678 22.79 -2.27 -6.98
N PHE A 679 23.82 -2.50 -6.19
CA PHE A 679 24.10 -3.81 -5.57
C PHE A 679 23.46 -3.82 -4.19
N LYS A 680 22.68 -4.84 -3.89
CA LYS A 680 22.06 -5.04 -2.56
C LYS A 680 22.52 -6.36 -1.96
N LEU A 681 22.72 -6.38 -0.66
CA LEU A 681 23.05 -7.58 0.12
C LEU A 681 22.25 -7.53 1.42
N SER A 682 21.56 -8.60 1.73
CA SER A 682 20.78 -8.76 2.96
C SER A 682 21.16 -10.05 3.67
N LEU A 683 21.35 -9.99 4.97
CA LEU A 683 21.60 -11.14 5.84
C LEU A 683 20.58 -11.08 6.99
N ALA A 684 19.80 -12.14 7.14
CA ALA A 684 18.94 -12.35 8.28
C ALA A 684 19.30 -13.64 9.02
N LYS A 685 19.12 -13.65 10.33
CA LYS A 685 19.28 -14.81 11.20
C LYS A 685 18.17 -14.88 12.21
N GLN A 686 17.48 -16.00 12.25
CA GLN A 686 16.46 -16.32 13.25
C GLN A 686 17.02 -17.34 14.26
N PHE A 687 16.63 -17.17 15.50
CA PHE A 687 16.91 -18.04 16.62
C PHE A 687 15.58 -18.39 17.30
N ASP A 688 15.33 -19.68 17.54
CA ASP A 688 14.10 -20.21 18.11
C ASP A 688 14.39 -20.95 19.41
N TRP A 689 13.52 -20.78 20.43
CA TRP A 689 13.66 -21.46 21.73
C TRP A 689 12.36 -22.03 22.26
#